data_f2542ad624c9708b28e7fddaf9561199
#
_entry.id   f2542ad624c9708b28e7fddaf9561199
#
_cell.length_a   1.000
_cell.length_b   1.000
_cell.length_c   1.000
_cell.angle_alpha   90.00
_cell.angle_beta   90.00
_cell.angle_gamma   90.00
#
_symmetry.space_group_name_H-M   'P 1'
#
loop_
_entity.id
_entity.type
_entity.pdbx_description
1 polymer ?
#
loop_
_entity_poly.entity_id
_entity_poly.type
_entity_poly.pdbx_seq_one_letter_code
_entity_poly.pdbx_strand_id
1 'polypeptide(L)'
;MAGEDRLTALLEQTVKRVTGIDFVQIVDPDDQTVLRVFFLIDPDQLADPIVPSSDLPAEVPPETVHIVSISGGEQFPEVPVTKTTYLQVSLDGETRTALQIQTASPGDFSMYRLTVVDEPKDRIDRYFNGVLFSFKQGCPSGLDCKPKEGACPPEELVDFPVDYLARDFVSFRSALLDFAAQRYPDWTERIEADAGVMLAEIMAALGDELSYVQDRYAREAYLESASQRRSLRRHMRLVDYHLHDGLSPSAFLDLRVKPGLGVFLPAGSRVWASGQGIRPITFELGEGLADTTAKGGDPKEFWVHPEWNEIKVHIPDVDQPCLPVGSTEVFLFGHFPLAGQIPAGQDPLKFWLGKWLLLHSEPQNPALPKRRHLVQVQELQQLTDPLFMDGSGNPQPVTRVAWKDEQALPFEMCLLEAQVNGNLVSATAGETIQEFFTVRGNEQAPETDPKGDSVRQAVERQGPLNHLTGRRSITYLHSLRQTESRGLGWLGNLSEATPEIELQEVNPSNLHPPDKPQIWKWRQTLLDARSLEDVFTLDHGSWRRVIGFRRMAEVIAHEDYAADSGLSIRFGDGEFGKIPADGTVFQVRYRTGPGREANIPADSVTELKCPLDESQSDLAGALDGVSNPLPI
;
A
#
# COMPACT_ATOMS: atom_id res chain seq x y z
N MET A 1 -17.21 -17.19 -20.54
CA MET A 1 -16.38 -18.35 -20.93
C MET A 1 -15.80 -18.86 -19.61
N ALA A 2 -16.07 -20.10 -19.23
CA ALA A 2 -15.39 -20.75 -18.12
C ALA A 2 -13.90 -20.75 -18.46
N GLY A 3 -13.04 -20.25 -17.58
CA GLY A 3 -11.60 -20.26 -17.80
C GLY A 3 -11.14 -21.71 -17.90
N GLU A 4 -10.43 -22.04 -18.97
CA GLU A 4 -9.72 -23.31 -19.06
C GLU A 4 -8.73 -23.37 -17.90
N ASP A 5 -8.72 -24.51 -17.20
CA ASP A 5 -7.73 -24.76 -16.17
C ASP A 5 -6.33 -24.75 -16.82
N ARG A 6 -5.41 -23.92 -16.29
CA ARG A 6 -4.08 -23.75 -16.87
C ARG A 6 -3.28 -25.07 -16.93
N LEU A 7 -3.50 -25.96 -15.99
CA LEU A 7 -2.87 -27.28 -15.99
C LEU A 7 -3.39 -28.12 -17.18
N THR A 8 -4.69 -28.15 -17.40
CA THR A 8 -5.30 -28.83 -18.53
C THR A 8 -4.79 -28.24 -19.84
N ALA A 9 -4.75 -26.92 -19.98
CA ALA A 9 -4.21 -26.25 -21.15
C ALA A 9 -2.71 -26.56 -21.40
N LEU A 10 -1.93 -26.76 -20.35
CA LEU A 10 -0.52 -27.15 -20.46
C LEU A 10 -0.38 -28.61 -20.89
N LEU A 11 -1.19 -29.52 -20.37
CA LEU A 11 -1.14 -30.95 -20.72
C LEU A 11 -1.69 -31.24 -22.11
N GLU A 12 -2.70 -30.50 -22.56
CA GLU A 12 -3.38 -30.69 -23.85
C GLU A 12 -2.76 -29.88 -25.02
N GLN A 13 -1.55 -29.30 -24.84
CA GLN A 13 -0.86 -28.58 -25.91
C GLN A 13 -0.76 -29.44 -27.18
N THR A 14 -1.31 -28.95 -28.28
CA THR A 14 -1.17 -29.58 -29.62
C THR A 14 0.29 -29.63 -30.06
N VAL A 15 1.07 -28.61 -29.73
CA VAL A 15 2.52 -28.55 -29.89
C VAL A 15 3.09 -28.31 -28.51
N LYS A 16 3.81 -29.26 -27.95
CA LYS A 16 4.41 -29.21 -26.61
C LYS A 16 5.54 -28.17 -26.57
N ARG A 17 5.23 -26.92 -26.33
CA ARG A 17 6.20 -25.80 -26.33
C ARG A 17 6.78 -25.52 -24.96
N VAL A 18 5.98 -25.70 -23.92
CA VAL A 18 6.34 -25.41 -22.53
C VAL A 18 5.98 -26.58 -21.64
N THR A 19 6.76 -26.75 -20.58
CA THR A 19 6.50 -27.72 -19.51
C THR A 19 6.41 -27.02 -18.16
N GLY A 20 6.19 -27.75 -17.09
CA GLY A 20 6.20 -27.28 -15.71
C GLY A 20 6.75 -28.34 -14.79
N ILE A 21 7.14 -27.97 -13.59
CA ILE A 21 7.58 -28.91 -12.57
C ILE A 21 6.36 -29.70 -12.06
N ASP A 22 6.48 -31.02 -12.03
CA ASP A 22 5.48 -31.94 -11.50
C ASP A 22 5.75 -32.19 -10.01
N PHE A 23 6.87 -32.81 -9.67
CA PHE A 23 7.26 -33.09 -8.30
C PHE A 23 8.79 -33.17 -8.16
N VAL A 24 9.25 -33.19 -6.90
CA VAL A 24 10.64 -33.42 -6.52
C VAL A 24 10.76 -34.73 -5.76
N GLN A 25 11.72 -35.54 -6.15
CA GLN A 25 12.10 -36.78 -5.45
C GLN A 25 13.44 -36.60 -4.77
N ILE A 26 13.55 -37.03 -3.53
CA ILE A 26 14.82 -37.22 -2.84
C ILE A 26 15.33 -38.59 -3.20
N VAL A 27 16.56 -38.67 -3.73
CA VAL A 27 17.12 -39.93 -4.28
C VAL A 27 17.46 -40.89 -3.18
N ASP A 28 18.11 -40.41 -2.12
CA ASP A 28 18.53 -41.18 -0.97
C ASP A 28 18.03 -40.50 0.30
N PRO A 29 17.16 -41.15 1.09
CA PRO A 29 16.71 -40.59 2.38
C PRO A 29 17.83 -40.36 3.39
N ASP A 30 18.96 -41.10 3.29
CA ASP A 30 20.10 -40.95 4.19
C ASP A 30 21.07 -39.84 3.72
N ASP A 31 21.20 -39.64 2.40
CA ASP A 31 21.95 -38.54 1.79
C ASP A 31 20.98 -37.62 0.99
N GLN A 32 20.41 -36.65 1.64
CA GLN A 32 19.40 -35.78 1.09
C GLN A 32 19.97 -34.63 0.22
N THR A 33 21.23 -34.73 -0.19
CA THR A 33 21.86 -33.70 -1.04
C THR A 33 21.57 -33.88 -2.52
N VAL A 34 21.00 -35.02 -2.93
CA VAL A 34 20.65 -35.30 -4.32
C VAL A 34 19.15 -35.31 -4.52
N LEU A 35 18.68 -34.37 -5.34
CA LEU A 35 17.26 -34.20 -5.68
C LEU A 35 17.03 -34.52 -7.16
N ARG A 36 15.86 -35.05 -7.50
CA ARG A 36 15.42 -35.21 -8.90
C ARG A 36 14.10 -34.47 -9.10
N VAL A 37 14.09 -33.59 -10.09
CA VAL A 37 12.92 -32.81 -10.49
C VAL A 37 12.30 -33.48 -11.70
N PHE A 38 11.05 -33.86 -11.60
CA PHE A 38 10.27 -34.41 -12.70
C PHE A 38 9.35 -33.30 -13.26
N PHE A 39 9.07 -33.38 -14.54
CA PHE A 39 8.32 -32.37 -15.24
C PHE A 39 6.97 -32.93 -15.71
N LEU A 40 5.98 -32.08 -15.87
CA LEU A 40 4.63 -32.43 -16.38
C LEU A 40 4.69 -33.00 -17.81
N ILE A 41 5.58 -32.45 -18.62
CA ILE A 41 5.97 -32.98 -19.94
C ILE A 41 7.48 -33.12 -19.90
N ASP A 42 7.99 -34.29 -20.26
CA ASP A 42 9.43 -34.53 -20.20
C ASP A 42 10.22 -33.56 -21.08
N PRO A 43 11.34 -33.01 -20.60
CA PRO A 43 12.13 -31.98 -21.28
C PRO A 43 12.63 -32.34 -22.68
N ASP A 44 12.81 -33.62 -22.97
CA ASP A 44 13.22 -34.15 -24.28
C ASP A 44 12.05 -34.33 -25.26
N GLN A 45 10.79 -34.25 -24.78
CA GLN A 45 9.58 -34.37 -25.61
C GLN A 45 9.02 -33.01 -26.07
N LEU A 46 9.66 -31.92 -25.71
CA LEU A 46 9.26 -30.60 -26.17
C LEU A 46 9.57 -30.38 -27.65
N ALA A 47 8.81 -29.50 -28.31
CA ALA A 47 9.04 -29.13 -29.73
C ALA A 47 10.41 -28.46 -29.94
N ASP A 48 10.92 -27.73 -28.95
CA ASP A 48 12.32 -27.30 -28.81
C ASP A 48 12.86 -27.98 -27.55
N PRO A 49 13.45 -29.17 -27.63
CA PRO A 49 13.86 -29.94 -26.45
C PRO A 49 14.86 -29.18 -25.60
N ILE A 50 14.69 -29.29 -24.26
CA ILE A 50 15.65 -28.74 -23.31
C ILE A 50 16.94 -29.60 -23.35
N VAL A 51 16.76 -30.91 -23.51
CA VAL A 51 17.86 -31.86 -23.68
C VAL A 51 17.54 -32.75 -24.87
N PRO A 52 18.45 -32.90 -25.86
CA PRO A 52 18.24 -33.81 -26.98
C PRO A 52 18.13 -35.26 -26.53
N SER A 53 17.11 -35.98 -26.99
CA SER A 53 16.91 -37.40 -26.66
C SER A 53 18.09 -38.29 -27.09
N SER A 54 18.90 -37.83 -28.08
CA SER A 54 20.11 -38.54 -28.55
C SER A 54 21.22 -38.61 -27.52
N ASP A 55 21.24 -37.71 -26.55
CA ASP A 55 22.31 -37.58 -25.57
C ASP A 55 22.00 -38.39 -24.30
N LEU A 56 20.76 -38.79 -24.11
CA LEU A 56 20.31 -39.67 -23.06
C LEU A 56 20.53 -41.16 -23.44
N PRO A 57 20.89 -42.05 -22.49
CA PRO A 57 20.78 -41.97 -21.04
C PRO A 57 22.02 -41.45 -20.28
N ALA A 58 23.03 -40.90 -20.90
CA ALA A 58 24.15 -40.29 -20.20
C ALA A 58 23.71 -39.05 -19.39
N GLU A 59 24.48 -38.69 -18.33
CA GLU A 59 24.28 -37.45 -17.60
C GLU A 59 24.67 -36.25 -18.49
N VAL A 60 23.73 -35.41 -18.82
CA VAL A 60 23.94 -34.26 -19.73
C VAL A 60 23.75 -32.96 -18.94
N PRO A 61 24.72 -32.04 -18.94
CA PRO A 61 24.50 -30.71 -18.40
C PRO A 61 23.43 -29.96 -19.23
N PRO A 62 22.65 -29.06 -18.63
CA PRO A 62 21.67 -28.28 -19.38
C PRO A 62 22.33 -27.43 -20.47
N GLU A 63 21.75 -27.41 -21.68
CA GLU A 63 22.24 -26.61 -22.81
C GLU A 63 22.08 -25.10 -22.62
N THR A 64 21.11 -24.72 -21.81
CA THR A 64 20.78 -23.33 -21.47
C THR A 64 21.07 -23.07 -20.00
N VAL A 65 21.22 -21.81 -19.63
CA VAL A 65 21.43 -21.44 -18.22
C VAL A 65 20.14 -21.70 -17.45
N HIS A 66 20.15 -22.76 -16.63
CA HIS A 66 19.08 -23.01 -15.68
C HIS A 66 19.39 -22.31 -14.38
N ILE A 67 18.55 -21.36 -13.99
CA ILE A 67 18.59 -20.77 -12.66
C ILE A 67 17.75 -21.66 -11.76
N VAL A 68 18.41 -22.45 -10.93
CA VAL A 68 17.74 -23.28 -9.92
C VAL A 68 17.95 -22.66 -8.57
N SER A 69 16.86 -22.33 -7.90
CA SER A 69 16.90 -21.81 -6.53
C SER A 69 16.06 -22.66 -5.59
N ILE A 70 16.59 -22.89 -4.38
CA ILE A 70 15.92 -23.62 -3.30
C ILE A 70 15.90 -22.71 -2.09
N SER A 71 14.70 -22.29 -1.70
CA SER A 71 14.50 -21.33 -0.61
C SER A 71 13.30 -21.71 0.26
N GLY A 72 13.24 -21.22 1.51
CA GLY A 72 12.07 -21.35 2.37
C GLY A 72 12.29 -22.03 3.72
N GLY A 73 13.50 -22.54 4.03
CA GLY A 73 13.79 -23.16 5.31
C GLY A 73 13.85 -22.16 6.48
N GLU A 74 13.50 -22.62 7.66
CA GLU A 74 13.56 -21.80 8.89
C GLU A 74 15.00 -21.60 9.37
N GLN A 75 15.82 -22.68 9.33
CA GLN A 75 17.23 -22.63 9.73
C GLN A 75 18.14 -22.31 8.55
N PHE A 76 17.80 -22.78 7.37
CA PHE A 76 18.55 -22.59 6.12
C PHE A 76 17.63 -21.94 5.08
N PRO A 77 17.49 -20.60 5.07
CA PRO A 77 16.58 -19.90 4.16
C PRO A 77 16.83 -20.17 2.67
N GLU A 78 18.09 -20.43 2.32
CA GLU A 78 18.53 -20.78 0.97
C GLU A 78 19.49 -21.96 1.01
N VAL A 79 19.30 -22.91 0.09
CA VAL A 79 20.20 -24.06 -0.05
C VAL A 79 20.94 -23.94 -1.38
N PRO A 80 22.28 -23.75 -1.36
CA PRO A 80 23.06 -23.59 -2.57
C PRO A 80 23.08 -24.85 -3.44
N VAL A 81 22.80 -24.68 -4.74
CA VAL A 81 22.90 -25.72 -5.74
C VAL A 81 24.33 -25.74 -6.31
N THR A 82 24.96 -26.90 -6.32
CA THR A 82 26.36 -27.07 -6.76
C THR A 82 26.46 -27.61 -8.19
N LYS A 83 25.54 -28.49 -8.58
CA LYS A 83 25.55 -29.12 -9.91
C LYS A 83 24.12 -29.44 -10.36
N THR A 84 23.86 -29.30 -11.65
CA THR A 84 22.61 -29.72 -12.28
C THR A 84 22.92 -30.57 -13.50
N THR A 85 22.22 -31.71 -13.67
CA THR A 85 22.39 -32.61 -14.81
C THR A 85 21.05 -33.24 -15.19
N TYR A 86 20.82 -33.49 -16.47
CA TYR A 86 19.67 -34.27 -16.93
C TYR A 86 20.05 -35.74 -17.08
N LEU A 87 19.12 -36.62 -16.71
CA LEU A 87 19.29 -38.07 -16.87
C LEU A 87 17.93 -38.76 -17.04
N GLN A 88 17.96 -39.96 -17.59
CA GLN A 88 16.75 -40.79 -17.62
C GLN A 88 16.63 -41.64 -16.37
N VAL A 89 15.45 -41.69 -15.82
CA VAL A 89 15.11 -42.44 -14.59
C VAL A 89 13.91 -43.34 -14.89
N SER A 90 14.02 -44.58 -14.50
CA SER A 90 12.84 -45.47 -14.52
C SER A 90 12.03 -45.27 -13.25
N LEU A 91 10.77 -44.84 -13.41
CA LEU A 91 9.83 -44.62 -12.32
C LEU A 91 8.54 -45.40 -12.65
N ASP A 92 8.14 -46.29 -11.76
CA ASP A 92 6.93 -47.12 -11.94
C ASP A 92 6.82 -47.88 -13.27
N GLY A 93 7.97 -48.23 -13.87
CA GLY A 93 8.03 -48.94 -15.15
C GLY A 93 8.07 -48.04 -16.39
N GLU A 94 7.92 -46.74 -16.25
CA GLU A 94 8.08 -45.75 -17.31
C GLU A 94 9.46 -45.06 -17.21
N THR A 95 10.07 -44.75 -18.35
CA THR A 95 11.31 -43.99 -18.39
C THR A 95 10.98 -42.52 -18.56
N ARG A 96 11.40 -41.70 -17.59
CA ARG A 96 11.16 -40.26 -17.57
C ARG A 96 12.47 -39.50 -17.53
N THR A 97 12.51 -38.32 -18.13
CA THR A 97 13.66 -37.44 -18.09
C THR A 97 13.54 -36.49 -16.91
N ALA A 98 14.50 -36.60 -15.98
CA ALA A 98 14.55 -35.81 -14.76
C ALA A 98 15.77 -34.87 -14.74
N LEU A 99 15.63 -33.71 -14.10
CA LEU A 99 16.73 -32.81 -13.74
C LEU A 99 17.26 -33.23 -12.36
N GLN A 100 18.46 -33.79 -12.31
CA GLN A 100 19.16 -34.09 -11.06
C GLN A 100 19.89 -32.84 -10.57
N ILE A 101 19.67 -32.51 -9.33
CA ILE A 101 20.23 -31.35 -8.64
C ILE A 101 21.06 -31.86 -7.46
N GLN A 102 22.29 -31.40 -7.40
CA GLN A 102 23.17 -31.62 -6.26
C GLN A 102 23.23 -30.36 -5.41
N THR A 103 22.92 -30.43 -4.14
CA THR A 103 23.03 -29.34 -3.19
C THR A 103 24.31 -29.40 -2.37
N ALA A 104 24.77 -28.28 -1.82
CA ALA A 104 25.94 -28.22 -0.96
C ALA A 104 25.70 -28.86 0.41
N SER A 105 24.45 -28.84 0.89
CA SER A 105 23.99 -29.43 2.13
C SER A 105 22.51 -29.75 2.03
N PRO A 106 21.97 -30.69 2.81
CA PRO A 106 20.53 -30.87 2.92
C PRO A 106 19.89 -29.70 3.70
N GLY A 107 18.61 -29.44 3.43
CA GLY A 107 17.83 -28.52 4.23
C GLY A 107 17.36 -29.12 5.57
N ASP A 108 16.64 -28.29 6.33
CA ASP A 108 16.00 -28.69 7.59
C ASP A 108 14.63 -29.38 7.35
N PHE A 109 13.82 -29.53 8.41
CA PHE A 109 12.49 -30.13 8.34
C PHE A 109 11.41 -29.22 7.74
N SER A 110 11.75 -27.98 7.39
CA SER A 110 10.81 -27.01 6.83
C SER A 110 10.41 -27.37 5.40
N MET A 111 9.37 -26.68 4.91
CA MET A 111 8.98 -26.74 3.51
C MET A 111 9.85 -25.77 2.70
N TYR A 112 10.50 -26.31 1.69
CA TYR A 112 11.30 -25.56 0.73
C TYR A 112 10.56 -25.39 -0.58
N ARG A 113 10.80 -24.27 -1.24
CA ARG A 113 10.37 -24.04 -2.61
C ARG A 113 11.57 -24.20 -3.53
N LEU A 114 11.47 -25.16 -4.44
CA LEU A 114 12.40 -25.30 -5.55
C LEU A 114 11.80 -24.62 -6.78
N THR A 115 12.58 -23.74 -7.40
CA THR A 115 12.19 -23.08 -8.66
C THR A 115 13.25 -23.33 -9.73
N VAL A 116 12.80 -23.55 -10.97
CA VAL A 116 13.65 -23.72 -12.14
C VAL A 116 13.22 -22.72 -13.21
N VAL A 117 14.17 -21.94 -13.72
CA VAL A 117 13.95 -20.98 -14.80
C VAL A 117 14.87 -21.35 -15.97
N ASP A 118 14.31 -21.45 -17.17
CA ASP A 118 15.04 -21.76 -18.42
C ASP A 118 15.26 -20.47 -19.22
N GLU A 119 16.46 -19.90 -19.13
CA GLU A 119 16.83 -18.67 -19.85
C GLU A 119 17.77 -18.95 -21.02
N PRO A 120 17.63 -18.25 -22.16
CA PRO A 120 16.62 -17.23 -22.47
C PRO A 120 15.35 -17.78 -23.16
N LYS A 121 15.18 -19.10 -23.27
CA LYS A 121 14.14 -19.71 -24.09
C LYS A 121 12.76 -19.82 -23.43
N ASP A 122 12.66 -19.69 -22.11
CA ASP A 122 11.40 -19.67 -21.36
C ASP A 122 10.49 -20.91 -21.62
N ARG A 123 11.09 -22.11 -21.75
CA ARG A 123 10.37 -23.36 -22.01
C ARG A 123 9.72 -23.97 -20.77
N ILE A 124 9.96 -23.38 -19.58
CA ILE A 124 9.33 -23.76 -18.33
C ILE A 124 8.28 -22.70 -18.00
N ASP A 125 7.03 -23.11 -17.86
CA ASP A 125 5.90 -22.22 -17.57
C ASP A 125 6.11 -21.50 -16.22
N ARG A 126 5.95 -20.18 -16.20
CA ARG A 126 6.21 -19.34 -15.01
C ARG A 126 5.29 -19.62 -13.82
N TYR A 127 4.11 -20.18 -14.07
CA TYR A 127 3.19 -20.59 -13.01
C TYR A 127 3.58 -21.95 -12.41
N PHE A 128 4.11 -22.85 -13.24
CA PHE A 128 4.51 -24.21 -12.87
C PHE A 128 6.04 -24.37 -12.78
N ASN A 129 6.77 -23.28 -12.61
CA ASN A 129 8.24 -23.31 -12.48
C ASN A 129 8.73 -23.61 -11.06
N GLY A 130 7.84 -23.75 -10.09
CA GLY A 130 8.19 -23.97 -8.69
C GLY A 130 7.29 -24.98 -8.00
N VAL A 131 7.89 -25.77 -7.12
CA VAL A 131 7.20 -26.80 -6.32
C VAL A 131 7.69 -26.76 -4.87
N LEU A 132 6.78 -27.05 -3.95
CA LEU A 132 7.11 -27.19 -2.52
C LEU A 132 7.50 -28.63 -2.22
N PHE A 133 8.56 -28.80 -1.48
CA PHE A 133 9.03 -30.10 -1.01
C PHE A 133 9.69 -29.97 0.38
N SER A 134 9.92 -31.09 1.05
CA SER A 134 10.74 -31.15 2.25
C SER A 134 11.93 -32.08 2.02
N PHE A 135 13.11 -31.69 2.41
CA PHE A 135 14.32 -32.57 2.37
C PHE A 135 14.15 -33.83 3.21
N LYS A 136 13.27 -33.81 4.19
CA LYS A 136 13.02 -34.91 5.12
C LYS A 136 11.83 -35.78 4.70
N GLN A 137 11.32 -35.63 3.50
CA GLN A 137 10.27 -36.48 2.97
C GLN A 137 10.79 -37.90 2.76
N GLY A 138 10.12 -38.88 3.36
CA GLY A 138 10.53 -40.29 3.33
C GLY A 138 11.68 -40.65 4.30
N CYS A 139 12.26 -39.66 4.98
CA CYS A 139 13.19 -39.93 6.07
C CYS A 139 12.42 -40.50 7.27
N PRO A 140 12.78 -41.65 7.82
CA PRO A 140 12.26 -42.09 9.11
C PRO A 140 12.69 -41.07 10.15
N SER A 141 11.88 -40.07 10.44
CA SER A 141 12.20 -39.08 11.45
C SER A 141 12.20 -39.80 12.80
N GLY A 142 13.30 -39.69 13.53
CA GLY A 142 13.35 -40.15 14.92
C GLY A 142 12.36 -39.40 15.83
N LEU A 143 11.66 -38.37 15.31
CA LEU A 143 10.55 -37.65 15.94
C LEU A 143 9.19 -38.28 15.65
N ASP A 144 9.03 -39.03 14.56
CA ASP A 144 7.89 -39.94 14.32
C ASP A 144 8.11 -41.30 15.02
N CYS A 145 9.05 -41.37 15.94
CA CYS A 145 9.16 -42.53 16.77
C CYS A 145 7.85 -42.75 17.49
N LYS A 146 7.04 -43.74 17.05
CA LYS A 146 6.44 -44.63 18.03
C LYS A 146 7.47 -44.78 19.14
N PRO A 147 7.13 -44.38 20.39
CA PRO A 147 8.04 -44.65 21.49
C PRO A 147 8.43 -46.10 21.32
N LYS A 148 9.77 -46.38 21.21
CA LYS A 148 10.24 -47.75 21.31
C LYS A 148 9.46 -48.33 22.45
N GLU A 149 8.79 -49.48 22.25
CA GLU A 149 8.15 -50.27 23.29
C GLU A 149 9.24 -50.83 24.26
N GLY A 150 10.08 -49.93 24.71
CA GLY A 150 10.88 -50.10 25.91
C GLY A 150 9.98 -49.58 26.99
N ALA A 151 9.40 -50.50 27.71
CA ALA A 151 8.58 -50.27 28.86
C ALA A 151 9.14 -49.12 29.72
N CYS A 152 8.66 -47.93 29.50
CA CYS A 152 8.45 -47.04 30.61
C CYS A 152 7.48 -47.79 31.52
N PRO A 153 7.80 -48.10 32.76
CA PRO A 153 6.79 -48.55 33.69
C PRO A 153 5.63 -47.60 33.56
N PRO A 154 4.35 -48.09 33.54
CA PRO A 154 3.23 -47.22 33.46
C PRO A 154 3.46 -46.17 34.55
N GLU A 155 3.52 -44.89 34.13
CA GLU A 155 3.53 -43.82 35.11
C GLU A 155 2.25 -44.04 35.91
N GLU A 156 2.43 -44.42 37.18
CA GLU A 156 1.32 -44.35 38.12
C GLU A 156 0.87 -42.91 38.04
N LEU A 157 -0.28 -42.67 37.42
CA LEU A 157 -0.97 -41.40 37.42
C LEU A 157 -1.34 -41.10 38.86
N VAL A 158 -0.40 -40.58 39.61
CA VAL A 158 -0.69 -39.94 40.88
C VAL A 158 -1.53 -38.76 40.51
N ASP A 159 -2.78 -38.81 40.95
CA ASP A 159 -3.79 -37.74 40.71
C ASP A 159 -3.32 -36.52 41.49
N PHE A 160 -2.42 -35.75 40.86
CA PHE A 160 -1.87 -34.54 41.42
C PHE A 160 -2.88 -33.39 41.18
N PRO A 161 -3.35 -32.72 42.24
CA PRO A 161 -4.22 -31.58 42.09
C PRO A 161 -3.47 -30.43 41.39
N VAL A 162 -3.65 -30.30 40.11
CA VAL A 162 -3.08 -29.20 39.32
C VAL A 162 -3.82 -27.91 39.66
N ASP A 163 -3.10 -26.88 40.11
CA ASP A 163 -3.66 -25.56 40.32
C ASP A 163 -3.88 -24.87 38.95
N TYR A 164 -5.10 -25.00 38.43
CA TYR A 164 -5.53 -24.33 37.20
C TYR A 164 -5.71 -22.80 37.35
N LEU A 165 -5.58 -22.25 38.56
CA LEU A 165 -5.69 -20.83 38.87
C LEU A 165 -4.33 -20.13 38.88
N ALA A 166 -3.24 -20.87 38.82
CA ALA A 166 -1.89 -20.30 38.69
C ALA A 166 -1.78 -19.48 37.41
N ARG A 167 -1.44 -18.18 37.55
CA ARG A 167 -1.35 -17.25 36.41
C ARG A 167 -0.18 -16.28 36.46
N ASP A 168 0.48 -16.17 37.58
CA ASP A 168 1.63 -15.30 37.79
C ASP A 168 2.83 -16.09 38.26
N PHE A 169 4.00 -15.44 38.25
CA PHE A 169 5.27 -16.03 38.63
C PHE A 169 5.21 -16.72 40.01
N VAL A 170 4.58 -16.09 40.98
CA VAL A 170 4.53 -16.59 42.37
C VAL A 170 3.69 -17.86 42.46
N SER A 171 2.51 -17.85 41.84
CA SER A 171 1.62 -19.02 41.82
C SER A 171 2.19 -20.18 41.01
N PHE A 172 2.79 -19.92 39.85
CA PHE A 172 3.47 -20.96 39.07
C PHE A 172 4.68 -21.55 39.83
N ARG A 173 5.49 -20.69 40.48
CA ARG A 173 6.61 -21.13 41.28
C ARG A 173 6.16 -22.06 42.42
N SER A 174 5.12 -21.66 43.13
CA SER A 174 4.54 -22.45 44.22
C SER A 174 4.01 -23.79 43.73
N ALA A 175 3.21 -23.78 42.64
CA ALA A 175 2.68 -25.00 42.04
C ALA A 175 3.77 -25.95 41.56
N LEU A 176 4.85 -25.47 40.96
CA LEU A 176 5.97 -26.27 40.48
C LEU A 176 6.77 -26.87 41.64
N LEU A 177 7.01 -26.11 42.71
CA LEU A 177 7.70 -26.60 43.90
C LEU A 177 6.87 -27.65 44.66
N ASP A 178 5.55 -27.46 44.75
CA ASP A 178 4.62 -28.41 45.33
C ASP A 178 4.56 -29.70 44.51
N PHE A 179 4.50 -29.59 43.19
CA PHE A 179 4.59 -30.73 42.29
C PHE A 179 5.90 -31.50 42.49
N ALA A 180 7.03 -30.78 42.52
CA ALA A 180 8.34 -31.36 42.72
C ALA A 180 8.47 -32.04 44.08
N ALA A 181 7.83 -31.48 45.13
CA ALA A 181 7.81 -32.06 46.47
C ALA A 181 7.17 -33.43 46.53
N GLN A 182 6.13 -33.64 45.76
CA GLN A 182 5.40 -34.90 45.67
C GLN A 182 6.07 -35.91 44.75
N ARG A 183 6.63 -35.47 43.63
CA ARG A 183 7.23 -36.33 42.61
C ARG A 183 8.65 -36.77 42.94
N TYR A 184 9.38 -35.88 43.62
CA TYR A 184 10.80 -36.10 43.96
C TYR A 184 11.02 -35.91 45.47
N PRO A 185 10.56 -36.84 46.33
CA PRO A 185 10.64 -36.72 47.79
C PRO A 185 12.07 -36.68 48.31
N ASP A 186 13.02 -37.20 47.54
CA ASP A 186 14.46 -37.20 47.90
C ASP A 186 15.09 -35.80 47.73
N TRP A 187 14.44 -34.88 47.01
CA TRP A 187 14.89 -33.50 46.87
C TRP A 187 14.39 -32.65 48.04
N THR A 188 15.20 -32.62 49.10
CA THR A 188 14.83 -31.97 50.36
C THR A 188 15.31 -30.52 50.49
N GLU A 189 16.42 -30.18 49.83
CA GLU A 189 16.97 -28.82 49.89
C GLU A 189 16.32 -27.92 48.82
N ARG A 190 15.60 -26.85 49.30
CA ARG A 190 14.87 -25.91 48.44
C ARG A 190 15.25 -24.48 48.79
N ILE A 191 16.55 -24.26 48.87
CA ILE A 191 17.11 -22.91 49.04
C ILE A 191 17.20 -22.20 47.69
N GLU A 192 17.13 -20.87 47.69
CA GLU A 192 17.21 -20.06 46.47
C GLU A 192 18.47 -20.32 45.60
N ALA A 193 19.53 -20.81 46.18
CA ALA A 193 20.77 -21.16 45.47
C ALA A 193 20.76 -22.57 44.84
N ASP A 194 19.68 -23.35 45.01
CA ASP A 194 19.56 -24.69 44.43
C ASP A 194 19.22 -24.64 42.96
N ALA A 195 19.90 -25.48 42.16
CA ALA A 195 19.69 -25.51 40.70
C ALA A 195 18.28 -25.96 40.32
N GLY A 196 17.63 -26.82 41.12
CA GLY A 196 16.24 -27.24 40.91
C GLY A 196 15.25 -26.11 41.13
N VAL A 197 15.48 -25.30 42.19
CA VAL A 197 14.68 -24.09 42.43
C VAL A 197 14.85 -23.09 41.31
N MET A 198 16.07 -22.86 40.83
CA MET A 198 16.35 -21.99 39.69
C MET A 198 15.60 -22.46 38.44
N LEU A 199 15.58 -23.77 38.16
CA LEU A 199 14.79 -24.28 37.00
C LEU A 199 13.29 -24.06 37.18
N ALA A 200 12.76 -24.30 38.38
CA ALA A 200 11.34 -24.02 38.68
C ALA A 200 11.01 -22.54 38.50
N GLU A 201 11.90 -21.63 38.89
CA GLU A 201 11.73 -20.19 38.70
C GLU A 201 11.79 -19.76 37.24
N ILE A 202 12.69 -20.35 36.44
CA ILE A 202 12.72 -20.09 34.98
C ILE A 202 11.41 -20.57 34.32
N MET A 203 10.92 -21.75 34.69
CA MET A 203 9.64 -22.26 34.19
C MET A 203 8.46 -21.42 34.66
N ALA A 204 8.47 -20.95 35.89
CA ALA A 204 7.43 -20.05 36.43
C ALA A 204 7.42 -18.71 35.68
N ALA A 205 8.59 -18.13 35.41
CA ALA A 205 8.72 -16.91 34.64
C ALA A 205 8.20 -17.10 33.19
N LEU A 206 8.50 -18.23 32.57
CA LEU A 206 7.94 -18.56 31.25
C LEU A 206 6.42 -18.75 31.31
N GLY A 207 5.91 -19.40 32.37
CA GLY A 207 4.48 -19.56 32.61
C GLY A 207 3.75 -18.22 32.75
N ASP A 208 4.33 -17.28 33.48
CA ASP A 208 3.80 -15.92 33.65
C ASP A 208 3.73 -15.17 32.31
N GLU A 209 4.81 -15.20 31.52
CA GLU A 209 4.84 -14.64 30.17
C GLU A 209 3.75 -15.25 29.26
N LEU A 210 3.61 -16.57 29.27
CA LEU A 210 2.59 -17.26 28.49
C LEU A 210 1.17 -16.90 28.94
N SER A 211 0.92 -16.80 30.24
CA SER A 211 -0.35 -16.34 30.82
C SER A 211 -0.69 -14.94 30.36
N TYR A 212 0.28 -14.03 30.40
CA TYR A 212 0.09 -12.65 29.93
C TYR A 212 -0.27 -12.59 28.44
N VAL A 213 0.43 -13.38 27.62
CA VAL A 213 0.12 -13.51 26.18
C VAL A 213 -1.28 -14.08 25.98
N GLN A 214 -1.66 -15.12 26.75
CA GLN A 214 -2.99 -15.72 26.69
C GLN A 214 -4.10 -14.71 27.04
N ASP A 215 -3.90 -13.93 28.09
CA ASP A 215 -4.87 -12.89 28.49
C ASP A 215 -5.00 -11.80 27.42
N ARG A 216 -3.90 -11.43 26.75
CA ARG A 216 -3.95 -10.52 25.60
C ARG A 216 -4.75 -11.10 24.44
N TYR A 217 -4.54 -12.38 24.12
CA TYR A 217 -5.33 -13.07 23.08
C TYR A 217 -6.81 -13.13 23.45
N ALA A 218 -7.13 -13.48 24.70
CA ALA A 218 -8.51 -13.53 25.18
C ALA A 218 -9.20 -12.17 25.08
N ARG A 219 -8.50 -11.09 25.45
CA ARG A 219 -9.02 -9.71 25.33
C ARG A 219 -9.31 -9.35 23.87
N GLU A 220 -8.39 -9.66 22.98
CA GLU A 220 -8.51 -9.34 21.56
C GLU A 220 -9.46 -10.27 20.80
N ALA A 221 -9.90 -11.39 21.39
CA ALA A 221 -10.79 -12.36 20.76
C ALA A 221 -12.26 -11.89 20.68
N TYR A 222 -12.65 -10.92 21.50
CA TYR A 222 -14.02 -10.41 21.52
C TYR A 222 -14.06 -8.95 21.08
N LEU A 223 -15.08 -8.61 20.29
CA LEU A 223 -15.26 -7.26 19.75
C LEU A 223 -15.35 -6.19 20.86
N GLU A 224 -16.02 -6.53 21.95
CA GLU A 224 -16.31 -5.62 23.06
C GLU A 224 -15.05 -5.27 23.88
N SER A 225 -14.11 -6.20 23.98
CA SER A 225 -12.86 -6.03 24.74
C SER A 225 -11.64 -5.75 23.89
N ALA A 226 -11.75 -5.92 22.56
CA ALA A 226 -10.65 -5.68 21.62
C ALA A 226 -10.21 -4.22 21.66
N SER A 227 -8.93 -4.00 21.88
CA SER A 227 -8.31 -2.68 21.96
C SER A 227 -7.49 -2.32 20.73
N GLN A 228 -7.03 -3.32 19.98
CA GLN A 228 -6.21 -3.13 18.81
C GLN A 228 -7.08 -2.98 17.56
N ARG A 229 -6.80 -1.94 16.75
CA ARG A 229 -7.51 -1.69 15.49
C ARG A 229 -7.47 -2.89 14.54
N ARG A 230 -6.37 -3.64 14.53
CA ARG A 230 -6.23 -4.89 13.78
C ARG A 230 -7.27 -5.93 14.17
N SER A 231 -7.46 -6.15 15.46
CA SER A 231 -8.44 -7.10 15.99
C SER A 231 -9.84 -6.68 15.59
N LEU A 232 -10.17 -5.39 15.77
CA LEU A 232 -11.45 -4.82 15.33
C LEU A 232 -11.70 -5.04 13.84
N ARG A 233 -10.71 -4.78 12.98
CA ARG A 233 -10.82 -5.05 11.54
C ARG A 233 -11.09 -6.52 11.23
N ARG A 234 -10.41 -7.44 11.93
CA ARG A 234 -10.60 -8.87 11.74
C ARG A 234 -12.00 -9.33 12.15
N HIS A 235 -12.49 -8.83 13.28
CA HIS A 235 -13.86 -9.11 13.73
C HIS A 235 -14.91 -8.56 12.75
N MET A 236 -14.73 -7.33 12.26
CA MET A 236 -15.64 -6.73 11.28
C MET A 236 -15.65 -7.49 9.95
N ARG A 237 -14.52 -8.04 9.51
CA ARG A 237 -14.44 -8.88 8.30
C ARG A 237 -15.28 -10.16 8.39
N LEU A 238 -15.56 -10.67 9.58
CA LEU A 238 -16.42 -11.85 9.75
C LEU A 238 -17.88 -11.56 9.37
N VAL A 239 -18.28 -10.30 9.37
CA VAL A 239 -19.62 -9.84 8.97
C VAL A 239 -19.57 -9.00 7.68
N ASP A 240 -18.48 -9.14 6.92
CA ASP A 240 -18.23 -8.42 5.66
C ASP A 240 -18.30 -6.88 5.78
N TYR A 241 -17.94 -6.36 6.96
CA TYR A 241 -17.86 -4.93 7.21
C TYR A 241 -16.42 -4.44 7.10
N HIS A 242 -16.18 -3.50 6.18
CA HIS A 242 -14.89 -2.88 5.98
C HIS A 242 -14.75 -1.63 6.86
N LEU A 243 -13.89 -1.74 7.89
CA LEU A 243 -13.61 -0.62 8.77
C LEU A 243 -12.83 0.46 8.01
N HIS A 244 -13.45 1.62 7.86
CA HIS A 244 -12.90 2.74 7.11
C HIS A 244 -11.82 3.49 7.93
N ASP A 245 -10.76 3.96 7.25
CA ASP A 245 -9.64 4.67 7.89
C ASP A 245 -9.85 6.19 8.01
N GLY A 246 -10.94 6.71 7.47
CA GLY A 246 -11.24 8.14 7.37
C GLY A 246 -11.00 8.68 5.96
N LEU A 247 -11.47 9.90 5.72
CA LEU A 247 -11.25 10.62 4.48
C LEU A 247 -10.15 11.66 4.68
N SER A 248 -9.41 11.94 3.63
CA SER A 248 -8.48 13.07 3.64
C SER A 248 -9.27 14.38 3.56
N PRO A 249 -8.99 15.36 4.43
CA PRO A 249 -9.64 16.65 4.36
C PRO A 249 -9.32 17.36 3.06
N SER A 250 -10.30 18.09 2.52
CA SER A 250 -10.16 18.98 1.39
C SER A 250 -10.47 20.41 1.80
N ALA A 251 -9.80 21.35 1.16
CA ALA A 251 -9.94 22.77 1.43
C ALA A 251 -9.96 23.58 0.14
N PHE A 252 -10.51 24.78 0.22
CA PHE A 252 -10.21 25.82 -0.75
C PHE A 252 -9.16 26.76 -0.17
N LEU A 253 -8.17 27.06 -1.00
CA LEU A 253 -7.10 28.02 -0.67
C LEU A 253 -7.35 29.30 -1.44
N ASP A 254 -7.26 30.41 -0.77
CA ASP A 254 -7.26 31.76 -1.34
C ASP A 254 -5.81 32.18 -1.56
N LEU A 255 -5.45 32.42 -2.82
CA LEU A 255 -4.10 32.74 -3.26
C LEU A 255 -4.00 34.23 -3.59
N ARG A 256 -3.05 34.91 -2.98
CA ARG A 256 -2.76 36.30 -3.30
C ARG A 256 -1.62 36.38 -4.32
N VAL A 257 -1.92 36.86 -5.51
CA VAL A 257 -1.01 36.95 -6.66
C VAL A 257 -0.39 38.35 -6.69
N LYS A 258 0.94 38.44 -6.89
CA LYS A 258 1.63 39.72 -7.07
C LYS A 258 1.19 40.46 -8.32
N PRO A 259 1.25 41.81 -8.34
CA PRO A 259 0.95 42.57 -9.53
C PRO A 259 1.77 42.11 -10.74
N GLY A 260 1.11 41.87 -11.87
CA GLY A 260 1.73 41.40 -13.09
C GLY A 260 0.77 40.63 -13.98
N LEU A 261 1.27 39.61 -14.66
CA LEU A 261 0.47 38.69 -15.47
C LEU A 261 -0.11 37.55 -14.61
N GLY A 262 -1.20 36.96 -15.08
CA GLY A 262 -1.72 35.75 -14.49
C GLY A 262 -0.75 34.58 -14.63
N VAL A 263 -0.86 33.62 -13.74
CA VAL A 263 0.05 32.48 -13.59
C VAL A 263 -0.70 31.17 -13.54
N PHE A 264 -0.16 30.14 -14.16
CA PHE A 264 -0.63 28.77 -14.01
C PHE A 264 0.09 28.08 -12.83
N LEU A 265 -0.69 27.50 -11.93
CA LEU A 265 -0.19 26.70 -10.82
C LEU A 265 -0.50 25.23 -11.08
N PRO A 266 0.50 24.34 -11.12
CA PRO A 266 0.26 22.93 -11.34
C PRO A 266 -0.32 22.26 -10.09
N ALA A 267 -1.20 21.28 -10.30
CA ALA A 267 -1.65 20.38 -9.26
C ALA A 267 -0.44 19.66 -8.62
N GLY A 268 -0.53 19.36 -7.33
CA GLY A 268 0.58 18.79 -6.58
C GLY A 268 1.54 19.83 -5.99
N SER A 269 1.35 21.12 -6.29
CA SER A 269 2.08 22.19 -5.57
C SER A 269 1.75 22.15 -4.09
N ARG A 270 2.78 22.23 -3.22
CA ARG A 270 2.62 22.02 -1.79
C ARG A 270 2.42 23.31 -1.04
N VAL A 271 1.48 23.29 -0.11
CA VAL A 271 1.27 24.36 0.87
C VAL A 271 1.33 23.78 2.28
N TRP A 272 1.75 24.61 3.24
CA TRP A 272 1.89 24.17 4.62
C TRP A 272 1.10 25.07 5.57
N ALA A 273 0.49 24.40 6.55
CA ALA A 273 0.06 25.05 7.76
C ALA A 273 1.13 24.87 8.84
N SER A 274 1.51 25.96 9.50
CA SER A 274 2.31 25.91 10.72
C SER A 274 1.43 25.41 11.85
N GLY A 275 1.52 24.11 12.16
CA GLY A 275 0.80 23.53 13.29
C GLY A 275 1.43 23.89 14.64
N GLN A 276 0.66 23.79 15.72
CA GLN A 276 1.19 23.89 17.09
C GLN A 276 2.07 22.69 17.49
N GLY A 277 2.49 21.87 16.52
CA GLY A 277 3.30 20.66 16.68
C GLY A 277 4.62 20.71 15.94
N ILE A 278 5.41 19.65 16.11
CA ILE A 278 6.79 19.53 15.61
C ILE A 278 6.86 19.40 14.07
N ARG A 279 5.74 19.12 13.39
CA ARG A 279 5.70 18.88 11.93
C ARG A 279 4.69 19.77 11.24
N PRO A 280 5.07 20.43 10.11
CA PRO A 280 4.12 21.16 9.31
C PRO A 280 3.09 20.22 8.69
N ILE A 281 1.84 20.70 8.59
CA ILE A 281 0.75 19.98 7.95
C ILE A 281 0.75 20.36 6.48
N THR A 282 0.96 19.37 5.61
CA THR A 282 1.08 19.56 4.16
C THR A 282 -0.27 19.35 3.48
N PHE A 283 -0.59 20.24 2.55
CA PHE A 283 -1.65 20.09 1.56
C PHE A 283 -1.04 20.19 0.17
N GLU A 284 -1.64 19.56 -0.81
CA GLU A 284 -1.27 19.70 -2.23
C GLU A 284 -2.45 20.27 -3.01
N LEU A 285 -2.17 21.20 -3.94
CA LEU A 285 -3.16 21.77 -4.84
C LEU A 285 -3.80 20.67 -5.70
N GLY A 286 -5.11 20.77 -5.90
CA GLY A 286 -5.89 19.81 -6.65
C GLY A 286 -6.89 19.03 -5.81
N GLU A 287 -7.73 18.25 -6.48
CA GLU A 287 -8.78 17.43 -5.87
C GLU A 287 -8.31 16.01 -5.56
N GLY A 288 -7.04 15.70 -5.81
CA GLY A 288 -6.44 14.41 -5.52
C GLY A 288 -5.23 14.09 -6.39
N LEU A 289 -4.71 12.86 -6.23
CA LEU A 289 -3.55 12.37 -6.95
C LEU A 289 -3.75 12.37 -8.47
N ALA A 290 -4.97 12.06 -8.92
CA ALA A 290 -5.32 12.04 -10.35
C ALA A 290 -5.12 13.40 -11.05
N ASP A 291 -5.25 14.52 -10.34
CA ASP A 291 -5.01 15.85 -10.91
C ASP A 291 -3.53 16.08 -11.23
N THR A 292 -2.62 15.35 -10.61
CA THR A 292 -1.17 15.48 -10.84
C THR A 292 -0.69 14.80 -12.13
N THR A 293 -1.56 14.01 -12.79
CA THR A 293 -1.27 13.28 -14.04
C THR A 293 -2.43 13.32 -15.04
N ALA A 294 -3.25 14.40 -15.02
CA ALA A 294 -4.58 14.43 -15.61
C ALA A 294 -4.63 14.33 -17.15
N LYS A 295 -3.64 14.82 -17.88
CA LYS A 295 -3.65 14.77 -19.36
C LYS A 295 -2.27 14.41 -19.92
N GLY A 296 -2.15 13.17 -20.36
CA GLY A 296 -0.90 12.73 -21.02
C GLY A 296 0.32 12.66 -20.10
N GLY A 297 0.10 12.67 -18.79
CA GLY A 297 1.16 12.70 -17.78
C GLY A 297 1.44 14.08 -17.18
N ASP A 298 0.81 15.15 -17.73
CA ASP A 298 0.96 16.50 -17.21
C ASP A 298 -0.03 16.80 -16.09
N PRO A 299 0.35 17.60 -15.07
CA PRO A 299 -0.55 18.00 -14.00
C PRO A 299 -1.66 18.94 -14.53
N LYS A 300 -2.83 18.88 -13.88
CA LYS A 300 -3.87 19.88 -14.06
C LYS A 300 -3.35 21.23 -13.61
N GLU A 301 -3.63 22.28 -14.36
CA GLU A 301 -3.17 23.62 -14.07
C GLU A 301 -4.31 24.52 -13.60
N PHE A 302 -4.05 25.33 -12.58
CA PHE A 302 -4.97 26.31 -12.03
C PHE A 302 -4.49 27.70 -12.42
N TRP A 303 -5.31 28.43 -13.16
CA TRP A 303 -5.02 29.81 -13.52
C TRP A 303 -5.46 30.76 -12.42
N VAL A 304 -4.54 31.64 -11.98
CA VAL A 304 -4.76 32.70 -11.00
C VAL A 304 -4.28 34.05 -11.55
N HIS A 305 -4.91 35.15 -11.13
CA HIS A 305 -4.65 36.46 -11.68
C HIS A 305 -4.66 37.55 -10.59
N PRO A 306 -3.76 38.57 -10.64
CA PRO A 306 -3.69 39.61 -9.61
C PRO A 306 -5.00 40.35 -9.39
N GLU A 307 -5.74 40.67 -10.46
CA GLU A 307 -7.01 41.39 -10.41
C GLU A 307 -8.13 40.61 -9.70
N TRP A 308 -7.91 39.32 -9.42
CA TRP A 308 -8.86 38.47 -8.70
C TRP A 308 -8.57 38.32 -7.22
N ASN A 309 -7.53 38.99 -6.74
CA ASN A 309 -7.20 39.00 -5.30
C ASN A 309 -8.31 39.69 -4.49
N GLU A 310 -8.85 40.82 -5.03
CA GLU A 310 -9.84 41.65 -4.38
C GLU A 310 -10.75 42.25 -5.44
N ILE A 311 -11.86 41.61 -5.77
CA ILE A 311 -12.85 42.08 -6.72
C ILE A 311 -13.85 42.92 -5.94
N LYS A 312 -14.03 44.19 -6.34
CA LYS A 312 -14.94 45.12 -5.66
C LYS A 312 -16.38 44.74 -5.92
N VAL A 313 -17.19 44.85 -4.90
CA VAL A 313 -18.63 44.65 -4.98
C VAL A 313 -19.31 45.97 -5.38
N HIS A 314 -20.31 45.93 -6.23
CA HIS A 314 -21.16 47.06 -6.55
C HIS A 314 -22.26 47.18 -5.50
N ILE A 315 -22.45 48.40 -4.97
CA ILE A 315 -23.48 48.71 -3.97
C ILE A 315 -24.57 49.46 -4.65
N PRO A 316 -25.72 48.86 -4.92
CA PRO A 316 -26.81 49.51 -5.66
C PRO A 316 -27.57 50.55 -4.84
N ASP A 317 -27.56 50.39 -3.51
CA ASP A 317 -28.25 51.33 -2.61
C ASP A 317 -27.43 51.47 -1.29
N VAL A 318 -27.04 52.70 -0.99
CA VAL A 318 -26.25 53.00 0.22
C VAL A 318 -27.10 52.95 1.50
N ASP A 319 -28.40 53.12 1.38
CA ASP A 319 -29.35 53.03 2.52
C ASP A 319 -29.70 51.59 2.86
N GLN A 320 -29.50 50.64 1.92
CA GLN A 320 -29.64 49.19 2.11
C GLN A 320 -28.39 48.45 1.60
N PRO A 321 -27.23 48.65 2.25
CA PRO A 321 -25.98 48.17 1.72
C PRO A 321 -25.69 46.69 2.03
N CYS A 322 -26.66 45.93 2.56
CA CYS A 322 -26.42 44.55 2.99
C CYS A 322 -27.22 43.56 2.15
N LEU A 323 -26.58 42.44 1.78
CA LEU A 323 -27.27 41.29 1.24
C LEU A 323 -27.98 40.54 2.37
N PRO A 324 -29.29 40.29 2.24
CA PRO A 324 -30.05 39.54 3.23
C PRO A 324 -29.67 38.06 3.27
N VAL A 325 -30.05 37.40 4.34
CA VAL A 325 -29.99 35.94 4.45
C VAL A 325 -30.78 35.32 3.30
N GLY A 326 -30.23 34.28 2.68
CA GLY A 326 -30.86 33.62 1.52
C GLY A 326 -30.49 34.21 0.16
N SER A 327 -29.63 35.23 0.09
CA SER A 327 -29.18 35.79 -1.19
C SER A 327 -28.40 34.77 -2.01
N THR A 328 -28.69 34.73 -3.33
CA THR A 328 -28.07 33.82 -4.31
C THR A 328 -27.38 34.56 -5.43
N GLU A 329 -27.24 35.87 -5.31
CA GLU A 329 -26.56 36.72 -6.30
C GLU A 329 -25.85 37.91 -5.65
N VAL A 330 -24.86 38.42 -6.37
CA VAL A 330 -24.11 39.63 -6.03
C VAL A 330 -23.76 40.38 -7.31
N PHE A 331 -23.65 41.69 -7.22
CA PHE A 331 -23.18 42.53 -8.31
C PHE A 331 -21.75 42.97 -8.05
N LEU A 332 -20.85 42.67 -8.99
CA LEU A 332 -19.46 43.12 -8.98
C LEU A 332 -19.31 44.43 -9.71
N PHE A 333 -18.38 45.25 -9.21
CA PHE A 333 -18.08 46.53 -9.85
C PHE A 333 -17.25 46.33 -11.12
N GLY A 334 -17.71 46.92 -12.23
CA GLY A 334 -17.08 46.77 -13.52
C GLY A 334 -17.51 45.50 -14.28
N HIS A 335 -17.01 45.39 -15.52
CA HIS A 335 -17.16 44.16 -16.29
C HIS A 335 -16.09 43.14 -15.84
N PHE A 336 -16.53 42.01 -15.35
CA PHE A 336 -15.68 40.89 -14.88
C PHE A 336 -16.14 39.59 -15.52
N PRO A 337 -15.23 38.69 -15.92
CA PRO A 337 -13.81 38.94 -16.11
C PRO A 337 -13.53 39.70 -17.42
N LEU A 338 -12.39 40.38 -17.50
CA LEU A 338 -11.89 40.96 -18.74
C LEU A 338 -11.08 39.91 -19.54
N ALA A 339 -11.08 40.08 -20.89
CA ALA A 339 -10.35 39.15 -21.77
C ALA A 339 -8.85 39.01 -21.45
N GLY A 340 -8.21 40.07 -20.95
CA GLY A 340 -6.81 40.06 -20.55
C GLY A 340 -6.53 39.37 -19.20
N GLN A 341 -7.58 39.01 -18.45
CA GLN A 341 -7.46 38.38 -17.14
C GLN A 341 -7.54 36.83 -17.20
N ILE A 342 -7.80 36.27 -18.36
CA ILE A 342 -7.97 34.83 -18.58
C ILE A 342 -6.93 34.30 -19.56
N PRO A 343 -6.68 33.01 -19.62
CA PRO A 343 -5.80 32.43 -20.63
C PRO A 343 -6.24 32.75 -22.05
N ALA A 344 -5.27 33.02 -22.91
CA ALA A 344 -5.54 33.42 -24.30
C ALA A 344 -6.39 32.38 -25.05
N GLY A 345 -7.37 32.87 -25.81
CA GLY A 345 -8.24 32.01 -26.65
C GLY A 345 -9.46 31.41 -25.94
N GLN A 346 -9.67 31.70 -24.67
CA GLN A 346 -10.84 31.27 -23.93
C GLN A 346 -11.93 32.38 -23.88
N ASP A 347 -13.20 31.96 -23.81
CA ASP A 347 -14.34 32.86 -23.60
C ASP A 347 -14.39 33.24 -22.10
N PRO A 348 -14.30 34.55 -21.76
CA PRO A 348 -14.27 34.99 -20.37
C PRO A 348 -15.48 34.53 -19.55
N LEU A 349 -16.66 34.61 -20.09
CA LEU A 349 -17.87 34.23 -19.35
C LEU A 349 -17.92 32.71 -19.09
N LYS A 350 -17.58 31.92 -20.09
CA LYS A 350 -17.56 30.44 -19.97
C LYS A 350 -16.45 29.95 -19.07
N PHE A 351 -15.31 30.64 -19.03
CA PHE A 351 -14.18 30.29 -18.18
C PHE A 351 -14.53 30.30 -16.69
N TRP A 352 -15.43 31.17 -16.28
CA TRP A 352 -15.82 31.32 -14.88
C TRP A 352 -16.98 30.44 -14.44
N LEU A 353 -17.74 29.85 -15.35
CA LEU A 353 -18.81 28.92 -14.97
C LEU A 353 -18.24 27.71 -14.22
N GLY A 354 -18.81 27.42 -13.06
CA GLY A 354 -18.39 26.35 -12.19
C GLY A 354 -17.17 26.65 -11.30
N LYS A 355 -16.54 27.83 -11.44
CA LYS A 355 -15.46 28.25 -10.53
C LYS A 355 -16.03 28.77 -9.20
N TRP A 356 -15.18 28.69 -8.18
CA TRP A 356 -15.51 29.14 -6.85
C TRP A 356 -15.09 30.57 -6.61
N LEU A 357 -15.90 31.31 -5.86
CA LEU A 357 -15.62 32.65 -5.36
C LEU A 357 -15.76 32.65 -3.84
N LEU A 358 -14.90 33.41 -3.18
CA LEU A 358 -15.00 33.70 -1.76
C LEU A 358 -15.64 35.09 -1.58
N LEU A 359 -16.81 35.12 -0.99
CA LEU A 359 -17.42 36.35 -0.48
C LEU A 359 -16.95 36.48 0.99
N HIS A 360 -16.32 37.58 1.31
CA HIS A 360 -15.89 37.82 2.67
C HIS A 360 -16.07 39.28 3.08
N SER A 361 -16.28 39.50 4.38
CA SER A 361 -16.28 40.84 4.98
C SER A 361 -15.29 40.87 6.14
N GLU A 362 -14.48 41.91 6.19
CA GLU A 362 -13.56 42.19 7.28
C GLU A 362 -13.95 43.54 7.94
N PRO A 363 -14.88 43.50 8.92
CA PRO A 363 -15.38 44.72 9.54
C PRO A 363 -14.25 45.46 10.29
N GLN A 364 -14.23 46.79 10.16
CA GLN A 364 -13.28 47.64 10.92
C GLN A 364 -13.52 47.54 12.43
N ASN A 365 -14.76 47.29 12.82
CA ASN A 365 -15.09 47.05 14.22
C ASN A 365 -14.81 45.61 14.61
N PRO A 366 -13.81 45.32 15.48
CA PRO A 366 -13.45 43.96 15.88
C PRO A 366 -14.55 43.24 16.68
N ALA A 367 -15.60 43.94 17.14
CA ALA A 367 -16.76 43.33 17.79
C ALA A 367 -17.70 42.65 16.79
N LEU A 368 -17.60 42.95 15.50
CA LEU A 368 -18.39 42.30 14.46
C LEU A 368 -17.64 41.05 13.94
N PRO A 369 -18.37 39.96 13.68
CA PRO A 369 -17.71 38.73 13.21
C PRO A 369 -17.26 38.90 11.75
N LYS A 370 -16.05 38.41 11.45
CA LYS A 370 -15.62 38.18 10.07
C LYS A 370 -16.55 37.15 9.44
N ARG A 371 -17.07 37.44 8.27
CA ARG A 371 -17.97 36.57 7.55
C ARG A 371 -17.32 36.11 6.26
N ARG A 372 -17.41 34.81 6.01
CA ARG A 372 -16.80 34.17 4.83
C ARG A 372 -17.74 33.13 4.29
N HIS A 373 -17.98 33.16 2.98
CA HIS A 373 -18.86 32.20 2.31
C HIS A 373 -18.32 31.86 0.93
N LEU A 374 -18.32 30.57 0.60
CA LEU A 374 -17.90 30.06 -0.70
C LEU A 374 -19.11 29.85 -1.59
N VAL A 375 -19.06 30.35 -2.80
CA VAL A 375 -20.11 30.18 -3.80
C VAL A 375 -19.54 29.72 -5.12
N GLN A 376 -20.25 28.85 -5.81
CA GLN A 376 -19.87 28.36 -7.14
C GLN A 376 -20.66 29.11 -8.21
N VAL A 377 -19.97 29.76 -9.11
CA VAL A 377 -20.57 30.55 -10.19
C VAL A 377 -21.41 29.66 -11.09
N GLN A 378 -22.71 29.89 -11.12
CA GLN A 378 -23.64 29.20 -12.02
C GLN A 378 -23.98 30.06 -13.23
N GLU A 379 -24.18 31.35 -13.01
CA GLU A 379 -24.51 32.32 -14.06
C GLU A 379 -23.66 33.58 -13.87
N LEU A 380 -23.22 34.15 -14.97
CA LEU A 380 -22.43 35.37 -15.00
C LEU A 380 -22.88 36.23 -16.17
N GLN A 381 -23.34 37.47 -15.88
CA GLN A 381 -23.86 38.41 -16.85
C GLN A 381 -23.18 39.76 -16.69
N GLN A 382 -22.62 40.28 -17.77
CA GLN A 382 -22.10 41.65 -17.83
C GLN A 382 -23.26 42.61 -18.16
N LEU A 383 -23.50 43.56 -17.29
CA LEU A 383 -24.61 44.51 -17.34
C LEU A 383 -24.07 45.93 -17.17
N THR A 384 -24.94 46.92 -17.27
CA THR A 384 -24.65 48.31 -16.94
C THR A 384 -25.71 48.84 -16.00
N ASP A 385 -25.32 49.57 -14.99
CA ASP A 385 -26.21 50.27 -14.09
C ASP A 385 -26.47 51.69 -14.65
N PRO A 386 -27.70 52.01 -15.11
CA PRO A 386 -27.96 53.28 -15.73
C PRO A 386 -28.09 54.46 -14.75
N LEU A 387 -28.20 54.17 -13.43
CA LEU A 387 -28.35 55.21 -12.40
C LEU A 387 -27.01 55.75 -11.92
N PHE A 388 -25.97 54.93 -12.02
CA PHE A 388 -24.60 55.33 -11.65
C PHE A 388 -23.79 55.59 -12.91
N MET A 389 -22.90 56.58 -12.84
CA MET A 389 -22.00 56.91 -13.96
C MET A 389 -20.56 56.54 -13.60
N ASP A 390 -19.82 56.03 -14.58
CA ASP A 390 -18.38 55.84 -14.46
C ASP A 390 -17.63 57.19 -14.50
N GLY A 391 -16.31 57.15 -14.25
CA GLY A 391 -15.47 58.37 -14.28
C GLY A 391 -15.44 59.10 -15.66
N SER A 392 -16.01 58.50 -16.70
CA SER A 392 -16.11 59.03 -18.06
C SER A 392 -17.52 59.52 -18.42
N GLY A 393 -18.48 59.42 -17.50
CA GLY A 393 -19.87 59.85 -17.69
C GLY A 393 -20.74 58.83 -18.46
N ASN A 394 -20.30 57.57 -18.59
CA ASN A 394 -21.11 56.46 -19.12
C ASN A 394 -21.79 55.70 -17.99
N PRO A 395 -22.89 54.95 -18.27
CA PRO A 395 -23.50 54.05 -17.30
C PRO A 395 -22.46 53.10 -16.69
N GLN A 396 -22.50 52.94 -15.35
CA GLN A 396 -21.53 52.13 -14.61
C GLN A 396 -21.57 50.67 -15.07
N PRO A 397 -20.46 50.08 -15.58
CA PRO A 397 -20.41 48.66 -15.86
C PRO A 397 -20.50 47.88 -14.57
N VAL A 398 -21.31 46.81 -14.56
CA VAL A 398 -21.46 45.87 -13.43
C VAL A 398 -21.56 44.47 -13.95
N THR A 399 -21.22 43.51 -13.12
CA THR A 399 -21.34 42.10 -13.45
C THR A 399 -22.20 41.39 -12.40
N ARG A 400 -23.30 40.82 -12.83
CA ARG A 400 -24.13 39.96 -11.99
C ARG A 400 -23.52 38.57 -11.93
N VAL A 401 -23.30 38.06 -10.72
CA VAL A 401 -22.88 36.71 -10.44
C VAL A 401 -23.97 36.03 -9.64
N ALA A 402 -24.44 34.88 -10.11
CA ALA A 402 -25.44 34.08 -9.41
C ALA A 402 -24.94 32.65 -9.16
N TRP A 403 -25.43 32.08 -8.06
CA TRP A 403 -25.11 30.73 -7.63
C TRP A 403 -26.34 29.96 -7.20
N LYS A 404 -26.20 28.69 -6.84
CA LYS A 404 -27.33 27.82 -6.50
C LYS A 404 -27.95 28.16 -5.14
N ASP A 405 -29.23 27.87 -4.99
CA ASP A 405 -29.97 28.04 -3.73
C ASP A 405 -29.37 27.26 -2.56
N GLU A 406 -28.73 26.11 -2.84
CA GLU A 406 -28.03 25.31 -1.84
C GLU A 406 -26.84 26.03 -1.20
N GLN A 407 -26.31 27.02 -1.88
CA GLN A 407 -25.19 27.88 -1.46
C GLN A 407 -25.66 29.30 -1.09
N ALA A 408 -26.96 29.50 -0.86
CA ALA A 408 -27.49 30.79 -0.44
C ALA A 408 -26.79 31.28 0.84
N LEU A 409 -26.63 32.61 0.95
CA LEU A 409 -25.94 33.19 2.12
C LEU A 409 -26.66 32.80 3.42
N PRO A 410 -25.96 32.15 4.37
CA PRO A 410 -26.58 31.76 5.64
C PRO A 410 -26.66 32.90 6.66
N PHE A 411 -26.14 34.06 6.33
CA PHE A 411 -26.08 35.26 7.17
C PHE A 411 -26.21 36.52 6.30
N GLU A 412 -26.59 37.62 6.93
CA GLU A 412 -26.56 38.93 6.30
C GLU A 412 -25.10 39.38 6.08
N MET A 413 -24.78 39.94 4.90
CA MET A 413 -23.45 40.42 4.54
C MET A 413 -23.49 41.88 4.10
N CYS A 414 -22.81 42.76 4.82
CA CYS A 414 -22.72 44.19 4.46
C CYS A 414 -21.73 44.40 3.31
N LEU A 415 -22.19 44.94 2.21
CA LEU A 415 -21.43 45.17 0.98
C LEU A 415 -20.38 46.29 1.11
N LEU A 416 -20.57 47.21 2.08
CA LEU A 416 -19.62 48.30 2.36
C LEU A 416 -18.24 47.78 2.80
N GLU A 417 -18.21 46.61 3.42
CA GLU A 417 -17.01 45.94 3.95
C GLU A 417 -16.74 44.61 3.26
N ALA A 418 -17.57 44.27 2.25
CA ALA A 418 -17.46 43.00 1.53
C ALA A 418 -16.51 43.11 0.33
N GLN A 419 -15.77 42.05 0.13
CA GLN A 419 -14.91 41.82 -1.02
C GLN A 419 -15.14 40.41 -1.56
N VAL A 420 -14.78 40.21 -2.82
CA VAL A 420 -14.87 38.93 -3.50
C VAL A 420 -13.47 38.52 -3.98
N ASN A 421 -13.00 37.35 -3.57
CA ASN A 421 -11.75 36.81 -4.07
C ASN A 421 -12.03 35.67 -5.06
N GLY A 422 -11.35 35.71 -6.20
CA GLY A 422 -11.52 34.76 -7.30
C GLY A 422 -10.34 33.78 -7.46
N ASN A 423 -9.24 33.97 -6.72
CA ASN A 423 -8.07 33.09 -6.78
C ASN A 423 -8.21 31.86 -5.85
N LEU A 424 -9.35 31.18 -5.94
CA LEU A 424 -9.61 29.99 -5.14
C LEU A 424 -9.16 28.74 -5.87
N VAL A 425 -8.34 27.95 -5.20
CA VAL A 425 -7.85 26.67 -5.69
C VAL A 425 -8.16 25.58 -4.68
N SER A 426 -8.68 24.45 -5.16
CA SER A 426 -8.88 23.27 -4.32
C SER A 426 -7.53 22.69 -3.86
N ALA A 427 -7.49 22.19 -2.64
CA ALA A 427 -6.34 21.47 -2.11
C ALA A 427 -6.80 20.31 -1.23
N THR A 428 -6.04 19.26 -1.17
CA THR A 428 -6.29 18.09 -0.34
C THR A 428 -5.12 17.81 0.58
N ALA A 429 -5.43 17.39 1.81
CA ALA A 429 -4.40 17.11 2.81
C ALA A 429 -3.56 15.90 2.41
N GLY A 430 -2.25 16.02 2.59
CA GLY A 430 -1.31 14.94 2.35
C GLY A 430 -0.14 15.36 1.47
N GLU A 431 0.78 14.42 1.35
CA GLU A 431 2.00 14.54 0.53
C GLU A 431 2.08 13.36 -0.42
N THR A 432 2.30 13.64 -1.69
CA THR A 432 2.49 12.61 -2.72
C THR A 432 3.87 12.00 -2.59
N ILE A 433 3.89 10.69 -2.39
CA ILE A 433 5.09 9.85 -2.32
C ILE A 433 5.17 9.02 -3.59
N GLN A 434 6.37 8.84 -4.08
CA GLN A 434 6.66 7.96 -5.20
C GLN A 434 7.73 6.97 -4.78
N GLU A 435 7.50 5.68 -5.05
CA GLU A 435 8.44 4.59 -4.79
C GLU A 435 8.50 3.65 -5.98
N PHE A 436 9.61 2.90 -6.05
CA PHE A 436 9.79 1.84 -7.04
C PHE A 436 10.09 0.53 -6.34
N PHE A 437 9.58 -0.56 -6.92
CA PHE A 437 9.85 -1.90 -6.42
C PHE A 437 9.84 -2.93 -7.56
N THR A 438 10.49 -4.07 -7.32
CA THR A 438 10.59 -5.19 -8.27
C THR A 438 9.89 -6.42 -7.75
N VAL A 439 9.42 -7.27 -8.67
CA VAL A 439 8.95 -8.62 -8.35
C VAL A 439 10.08 -9.58 -8.65
N ARG A 440 10.55 -10.34 -7.64
CA ARG A 440 11.69 -11.28 -7.70
C ARG A 440 13.02 -10.70 -8.20
N GLY A 441 13.20 -9.39 -8.03
CA GLY A 441 14.42 -8.73 -8.49
C GLY A 441 14.50 -8.57 -10.01
N ASN A 442 15.31 -7.64 -10.45
CA ASN A 442 15.61 -7.41 -11.85
C ASN A 442 17.01 -6.81 -11.97
N GLU A 443 17.94 -7.51 -12.61
CA GLU A 443 19.33 -7.06 -12.76
C GLU A 443 19.47 -5.76 -13.56
N GLN A 444 18.48 -5.41 -14.38
CA GLN A 444 18.46 -4.17 -15.15
C GLN A 444 17.92 -2.98 -14.36
N ALA A 445 17.23 -3.23 -13.23
CA ALA A 445 16.72 -2.16 -12.39
C ALA A 445 17.85 -1.56 -11.56
N PRO A 446 17.93 -0.22 -11.45
CA PRO A 446 18.90 0.42 -10.58
C PRO A 446 18.61 0.09 -9.11
N GLU A 447 19.62 0.02 -8.27
CA GLU A 447 19.47 -0.21 -6.82
C GLU A 447 18.76 0.95 -6.13
N THR A 448 18.88 2.15 -6.69
CA THR A 448 18.25 3.36 -6.18
C THR A 448 17.49 4.09 -7.30
N ASP A 449 16.40 4.74 -6.93
CA ASP A 449 15.65 5.61 -7.81
C ASP A 449 16.37 6.97 -8.03
N PRO A 450 15.86 7.87 -8.92
CA PRO A 450 16.46 9.19 -9.15
C PRO A 450 16.54 10.09 -7.92
N LYS A 451 15.76 9.81 -6.87
CA LYS A 451 15.81 10.53 -5.60
C LYS A 451 16.82 9.94 -4.59
N GLY A 452 17.45 8.82 -4.93
CA GLY A 452 18.40 8.10 -4.07
C GLY A 452 17.73 7.08 -3.13
N ASP A 453 16.42 6.86 -3.26
CA ASP A 453 15.70 5.85 -2.49
C ASP A 453 15.91 4.45 -3.09
N SER A 454 16.10 3.43 -2.23
CA SER A 454 16.31 2.06 -2.68
C SER A 454 15.10 1.49 -3.42
N VAL A 455 15.33 0.86 -4.56
CA VAL A 455 14.32 0.03 -5.24
C VAL A 455 14.19 -1.27 -4.47
N ARG A 456 13.04 -1.49 -3.83
CA ARG A 456 12.81 -2.66 -2.97
C ARG A 456 12.30 -3.85 -3.79
N GLN A 457 12.51 -5.04 -3.27
CA GLN A 457 11.87 -6.25 -3.79
C GLN A 457 10.54 -6.51 -3.08
N ALA A 458 9.50 -6.90 -3.82
CA ALA A 458 8.25 -7.36 -3.25
C ALA A 458 8.44 -8.69 -2.51
N VAL A 459 7.73 -8.84 -1.41
CA VAL A 459 7.76 -10.07 -0.61
C VAL A 459 6.86 -11.11 -1.24
N GLU A 460 7.39 -12.30 -1.43
CA GLU A 460 6.62 -13.46 -1.87
C GLU A 460 5.93 -14.13 -0.68
N ARG A 461 4.64 -14.33 -0.78
CA ARG A 461 3.84 -15.07 0.21
C ARG A 461 3.21 -16.29 -0.42
N GLN A 462 3.42 -17.43 0.22
CA GLN A 462 2.77 -18.68 -0.16
C GLN A 462 1.41 -18.82 0.53
N GLY A 463 0.39 -19.10 -0.24
CA GLY A 463 -0.95 -19.35 0.24
C GLY A 463 -1.16 -20.79 0.78
N PRO A 464 -2.38 -21.12 1.19
CA PRO A 464 -2.71 -22.47 1.62
C PRO A 464 -2.53 -23.48 0.48
N LEU A 465 -2.26 -24.73 0.87
CA LEU A 465 -2.18 -25.83 -0.09
C LEU A 465 -3.54 -26.06 -0.74
N ASN A 466 -3.59 -26.01 -2.06
CA ASN A 466 -4.76 -26.47 -2.80
C ASN A 466 -4.71 -28.00 -2.85
N HIS A 467 -5.63 -28.65 -2.15
CA HIS A 467 -5.69 -30.11 -2.04
C HIS A 467 -5.98 -30.83 -3.36
N LEU A 468 -6.55 -30.14 -4.34
CA LEU A 468 -6.87 -30.72 -5.64
C LEU A 468 -5.66 -30.71 -6.58
N THR A 469 -4.86 -29.64 -6.54
CA THR A 469 -3.70 -29.46 -7.44
C THR A 469 -2.38 -29.81 -6.78
N GLY A 470 -2.35 -29.98 -5.46
CA GLY A 470 -1.11 -30.19 -4.69
C GLY A 470 -0.20 -28.96 -4.65
N ARG A 471 -0.67 -27.80 -5.10
CA ARG A 471 0.14 -26.57 -5.22
C ARG A 471 -0.33 -25.50 -4.24
N ARG A 472 0.55 -24.58 -3.92
CA ARG A 472 0.23 -23.38 -3.13
C ARG A 472 0.13 -22.18 -4.07
N SER A 473 -0.85 -21.33 -3.84
CA SER A 473 -0.92 -20.05 -4.53
C SER A 473 0.22 -19.14 -4.06
N ILE A 474 0.68 -18.29 -4.95
CA ILE A 474 1.74 -17.31 -4.68
C ILE A 474 1.13 -15.94 -4.82
N THR A 475 1.38 -15.09 -3.85
CA THR A 475 1.01 -13.67 -3.90
C THR A 475 2.23 -12.83 -3.60
N TYR A 476 2.34 -11.71 -4.29
CA TYR A 476 3.38 -10.72 -4.00
C TYR A 476 2.79 -9.57 -3.21
N LEU A 477 3.56 -9.09 -2.23
CA LEU A 477 3.20 -7.96 -1.39
C LEU A 477 4.31 -6.91 -1.41
N HIS A 478 3.93 -5.64 -1.47
CA HIS A 478 4.85 -4.53 -1.32
C HIS A 478 4.34 -3.56 -0.26
N SER A 479 5.12 -3.36 0.80
CA SER A 479 4.76 -2.45 1.89
C SER A 479 5.13 -1.01 1.56
N LEU A 480 4.15 -0.12 1.60
CA LEU A 480 4.32 1.31 1.35
C LEU A 480 5.08 1.97 2.50
N ARG A 481 6.21 2.63 2.21
CA ARG A 481 7.18 3.13 3.22
C ARG A 481 6.60 4.09 4.25
N GLN A 482 5.82 5.06 3.77
CA GLN A 482 5.37 6.16 4.62
C GLN A 482 4.06 5.88 5.35
N THR A 483 3.34 4.81 4.98
CA THR A 483 2.03 4.50 5.56
C THR A 483 2.09 3.97 7.00
N GLU A 484 3.28 3.62 7.50
CA GLU A 484 3.47 3.22 8.89
C GLU A 484 3.36 4.39 9.88
N SER A 485 3.84 5.56 9.46
CA SER A 485 3.86 6.77 10.29
C SER A 485 2.76 7.77 9.93
N ARG A 486 2.23 7.67 8.71
CA ARG A 486 1.16 8.53 8.18
C ARG A 486 0.12 7.66 7.48
N GLY A 487 -1.16 7.96 7.63
CA GLY A 487 -2.23 7.24 6.94
C GLY A 487 -2.19 7.45 5.42
N LEU A 488 -2.68 6.47 4.66
CA LEU A 488 -2.96 6.66 3.24
C LEU A 488 -4.14 7.64 3.08
N GLY A 489 -4.06 8.50 2.09
CA GLY A 489 -5.16 9.39 1.70
C GLY A 489 -6.31 8.62 1.07
N TRP A 490 -7.54 9.00 1.42
CA TRP A 490 -8.78 8.49 0.84
C TRP A 490 -9.67 9.65 0.46
N LEU A 491 -10.26 9.61 -0.73
CA LEU A 491 -11.18 10.62 -1.24
C LEU A 491 -12.54 10.03 -1.55
N GLY A 492 -13.53 10.90 -1.69
CA GLY A 492 -14.91 10.53 -1.98
C GLY A 492 -15.82 10.60 -0.77
N ASN A 493 -16.86 9.79 -0.75
CA ASN A 493 -17.79 9.65 0.35
C ASN A 493 -17.43 8.43 1.20
N LEU A 494 -17.85 8.38 2.47
CA LEU A 494 -17.56 7.26 3.37
C LEU A 494 -17.97 5.89 2.82
N SER A 495 -19.05 5.83 2.02
CA SER A 495 -19.54 4.61 1.39
C SER A 495 -18.77 4.19 0.13
N GLU A 496 -18.12 5.14 -0.55
CA GLU A 496 -17.47 4.96 -1.86
C GLU A 496 -16.05 5.54 -1.85
N ALA A 497 -15.39 5.50 -0.71
CA ALA A 497 -14.05 6.04 -0.59
C ALA A 497 -13.05 5.27 -1.45
N THR A 498 -12.27 5.99 -2.23
CA THR A 498 -11.20 5.46 -3.05
C THR A 498 -9.84 5.85 -2.49
N PRO A 499 -8.86 4.94 -2.43
CA PRO A 499 -7.52 5.27 -1.98
C PRO A 499 -6.79 6.13 -3.01
N GLU A 500 -6.04 7.07 -2.53
CA GLU A 500 -5.13 7.90 -3.31
C GLU A 500 -3.85 7.13 -3.65
N ILE A 501 -3.95 6.20 -4.58
CA ILE A 501 -2.85 5.34 -5.01
C ILE A 501 -2.94 5.01 -6.50
N GLU A 502 -1.81 5.12 -7.18
CA GLU A 502 -1.62 4.73 -8.58
C GLU A 502 -0.47 3.75 -8.69
N LEU A 503 -0.67 2.68 -9.43
CA LEU A 503 0.31 1.63 -9.64
C LEU A 503 0.45 1.35 -11.14
N GLN A 504 1.67 1.46 -11.66
CA GLN A 504 1.96 1.20 -13.06
C GLN A 504 3.30 0.49 -13.24
N GLU A 505 3.40 -0.26 -14.34
CA GLU A 505 4.65 -0.89 -14.74
C GLU A 505 5.56 0.14 -15.42
N VAL A 506 6.85 0.06 -15.15
CA VAL A 506 7.86 0.96 -15.73
C VAL A 506 9.00 0.18 -16.37
N ASN A 507 9.74 0.83 -17.25
CA ASN A 507 10.95 0.27 -17.84
C ASN A 507 12.00 -0.03 -16.77
N PRO A 508 12.52 -1.26 -16.68
CA PRO A 508 13.51 -1.62 -15.67
C PRO A 508 14.76 -0.73 -15.68
N SER A 509 15.27 -0.39 -16.87
CA SER A 509 16.57 0.28 -17.01
C SER A 509 16.57 1.77 -16.68
N ASN A 510 15.44 2.45 -16.75
CA ASN A 510 15.36 3.90 -16.55
C ASN A 510 14.26 4.37 -15.59
N LEU A 511 13.44 3.44 -15.08
CA LEU A 511 12.30 3.70 -14.18
C LEU A 511 11.26 4.67 -14.75
N HIS A 512 11.22 4.86 -16.08
CA HIS A 512 10.19 5.67 -16.72
C HIS A 512 9.06 4.80 -17.26
N PRO A 513 7.82 5.29 -17.21
CA PRO A 513 6.70 4.59 -17.83
C PRO A 513 6.92 4.53 -19.36
N PRO A 514 6.57 3.41 -20.01
CA PRO A 514 6.54 3.34 -21.48
C PRO A 514 5.40 4.21 -22.04
N ASP A 515 5.39 4.45 -23.36
CA ASP A 515 4.35 5.26 -24.02
C ASP A 515 2.91 4.78 -23.72
N LYS A 516 2.75 3.50 -23.44
CA LYS A 516 1.49 2.89 -22.99
C LYS A 516 1.76 2.07 -21.73
N PRO A 517 1.75 2.71 -20.55
CA PRO A 517 2.02 2.00 -19.32
C PRO A 517 0.89 1.03 -18.99
N GLN A 518 1.26 -0.15 -18.49
CA GLN A 518 0.32 -1.08 -17.89
C GLN A 518 -0.07 -0.53 -16.52
N ILE A 519 -1.33 -0.12 -16.39
CA ILE A 519 -1.88 0.44 -15.15
C ILE A 519 -2.63 -0.66 -14.42
N TRP A 520 -2.30 -0.85 -13.16
CA TRP A 520 -2.98 -1.76 -12.25
C TRP A 520 -4.04 -0.99 -11.45
N LYS A 521 -5.24 -1.55 -11.36
CA LYS A 521 -6.36 -0.89 -10.70
C LYS A 521 -6.56 -1.43 -9.28
N TRP A 522 -6.79 -0.52 -8.35
CA TRP A 522 -7.19 -0.91 -7.01
C TRP A 522 -8.61 -1.50 -6.99
N ARG A 523 -8.78 -2.55 -6.19
CA ARG A 523 -10.08 -3.11 -5.81
C ARG A 523 -10.12 -3.35 -4.31
N GLN A 524 -11.27 -3.15 -3.71
CA GLN A 524 -11.49 -3.41 -2.28
C GLN A 524 -11.31 -4.91 -1.96
N THR A 525 -11.74 -5.78 -2.85
CA THR A 525 -11.56 -7.23 -2.80
C THR A 525 -11.12 -7.75 -4.17
N LEU A 526 -10.37 -8.85 -4.18
CA LEU A 526 -9.98 -9.55 -5.40
C LEU A 526 -10.91 -10.72 -5.74
N LEU A 527 -11.91 -11.04 -4.91
CA LEU A 527 -12.79 -12.21 -5.09
C LEU A 527 -13.53 -12.20 -6.43
N ASP A 528 -13.86 -11.02 -6.97
CA ASP A 528 -14.54 -10.87 -8.26
C ASP A 528 -13.57 -10.62 -9.42
N ALA A 529 -12.26 -10.67 -9.18
CA ALA A 529 -11.26 -10.40 -10.20
C ALA A 529 -11.01 -11.64 -11.06
N ARG A 530 -10.86 -11.44 -12.38
CA ARG A 530 -10.48 -12.51 -13.30
C ARG A 530 -8.98 -12.79 -13.19
N SER A 531 -8.56 -14.02 -13.46
CA SER A 531 -7.17 -14.50 -13.35
C SER A 531 -6.11 -13.68 -14.10
N LEU A 532 -6.48 -12.97 -15.15
CA LEU A 532 -5.57 -12.14 -15.96
C LEU A 532 -5.83 -10.63 -15.83
N GLU A 533 -6.63 -10.23 -14.87
CA GLU A 533 -6.97 -8.82 -14.67
C GLU A 533 -5.88 -8.12 -13.86
N ASP A 534 -5.40 -6.98 -14.38
CA ASP A 534 -4.37 -6.16 -13.72
C ASP A 534 -5.00 -5.37 -12.56
N VAL A 535 -5.11 -6.03 -11.43
CA VAL A 535 -5.73 -5.48 -10.22
C VAL A 535 -4.92 -5.81 -8.98
N PHE A 536 -5.04 -4.96 -7.99
CA PHE A 536 -4.45 -5.16 -6.67
C PHE A 536 -5.42 -4.72 -5.58
N THR A 537 -5.18 -5.17 -4.37
CA THR A 537 -5.85 -4.69 -3.16
C THR A 537 -4.85 -4.16 -2.15
N LEU A 538 -5.34 -3.51 -1.11
CA LEU A 538 -4.54 -3.00 -0.01
C LEU A 538 -4.80 -3.85 1.23
N ASP A 539 -3.76 -4.50 1.71
CA ASP A 539 -3.76 -5.19 2.99
C ASP A 539 -3.23 -4.25 4.09
N HIS A 540 -3.91 -4.25 5.23
CA HIS A 540 -3.44 -3.52 6.40
C HIS A 540 -2.26 -4.25 7.05
N GLY A 541 -1.22 -3.49 7.34
CA GLY A 541 0.03 -3.95 7.91
C GLY A 541 1.18 -3.85 6.90
N SER A 542 2.39 -3.84 7.42
CA SER A 542 3.61 -3.82 6.64
C SER A 542 4.41 -5.09 6.90
N TRP A 543 5.00 -5.66 5.85
CA TRP A 543 5.96 -6.74 5.95
C TRP A 543 7.32 -6.16 6.24
N ARG A 544 7.95 -6.62 7.31
CA ARG A 544 9.28 -6.18 7.72
C ARG A 544 10.20 -7.37 7.87
N ARG A 545 11.46 -7.14 7.56
CA ARG A 545 12.54 -8.04 7.93
C ARG A 545 12.87 -7.80 9.41
N VAL A 546 12.55 -8.78 10.25
CA VAL A 546 12.84 -8.74 11.68
C VAL A 546 14.05 -9.63 11.97
N ILE A 547 15.01 -9.10 12.70
CA ILE A 547 16.17 -9.90 13.17
C ILE A 547 15.70 -10.65 14.42
N GLY A 548 15.49 -11.97 14.29
CA GLY A 548 15.03 -12.78 15.39
C GLY A 548 16.11 -12.99 16.46
N PHE A 549 17.28 -13.51 16.09
CA PHE A 549 18.39 -13.72 17.01
C PHE A 549 19.72 -13.96 16.27
N ARG A 550 20.82 -13.89 17.02
CA ARG A 550 22.15 -14.25 16.52
C ARG A 550 22.52 -15.65 17.03
N ARG A 551 22.84 -16.55 16.12
CA ARG A 551 23.37 -17.86 16.44
C ARG A 551 24.80 -17.96 15.89
N MET A 552 25.80 -18.14 16.76
CA MET A 552 27.21 -18.29 16.36
C MET A 552 27.72 -17.23 15.34
N ALA A 553 27.41 -15.98 15.59
CA ALA A 553 27.68 -14.83 14.70
C ALA A 553 26.82 -14.76 13.44
N GLU A 554 25.96 -15.70 13.17
CA GLU A 554 24.98 -15.65 12.08
C GLU A 554 23.71 -14.92 12.53
N VAL A 555 23.22 -14.03 11.68
CA VAL A 555 21.98 -13.29 11.94
C VAL A 555 20.84 -14.04 11.27
N ILE A 556 19.93 -14.59 12.06
CA ILE A 556 18.70 -15.17 11.56
C ILE A 556 17.67 -14.03 11.43
N ALA A 557 17.32 -13.72 10.19
CA ALA A 557 16.32 -12.72 9.88
C ALA A 557 15.01 -13.41 9.49
N HIS A 558 13.93 -12.95 10.06
CA HIS A 558 12.58 -13.33 9.67
C HIS A 558 11.91 -12.18 8.93
N GLU A 559 11.03 -12.49 8.01
CA GLU A 559 10.08 -11.53 7.46
C GLU A 559 8.78 -11.67 8.24
N ASP A 560 8.45 -10.66 9.01
CA ASP A 560 7.26 -10.66 9.85
C ASP A 560 6.28 -9.56 9.40
N TYR A 561 5.01 -9.87 9.59
CA TYR A 561 3.90 -8.96 9.33
C TYR A 561 3.70 -8.05 10.53
N ALA A 562 4.27 -6.85 10.47
CA ALA A 562 4.09 -5.82 11.49
C ALA A 562 2.66 -5.26 11.43
N ALA A 563 1.84 -5.79 12.27
CA ALA A 563 0.43 -5.95 12.03
C ALA A 563 -0.48 -4.76 12.31
N ASP A 564 -0.05 -3.64 12.85
CA ASP A 564 -0.96 -2.56 13.26
C ASP A 564 -0.77 -1.27 12.47
N SER A 565 0.34 -1.11 11.79
CA SER A 565 0.68 0.11 11.07
C SER A 565 1.04 -0.17 9.63
N GLY A 566 0.72 0.78 8.76
CA GLY A 566 1.06 0.72 7.36
C GLY A 566 0.08 -0.05 6.50
N LEU A 567 0.33 0.00 5.21
CA LEU A 567 -0.44 -0.66 4.17
C LEU A 567 0.51 -1.36 3.21
N SER A 568 0.09 -2.51 2.71
CA SER A 568 0.80 -3.26 1.69
C SER A 568 -0.07 -3.44 0.45
N ILE A 569 0.49 -3.21 -0.72
CA ILE A 569 -0.09 -3.61 -1.99
C ILE A 569 -0.04 -5.14 -2.02
N ARG A 570 -1.17 -5.77 -2.32
CA ARG A 570 -1.29 -7.20 -2.53
C ARG A 570 -1.79 -7.47 -3.93
N PHE A 571 -1.04 -8.24 -4.68
CA PHE A 571 -1.41 -8.69 -6.02
C PHE A 571 -2.30 -9.93 -5.98
N GLY A 572 -2.88 -10.26 -7.11
CA GLY A 572 -3.60 -11.52 -7.29
C GLY A 572 -2.70 -12.75 -7.21
N ASP A 573 -3.31 -13.91 -7.11
CA ASP A 573 -2.65 -15.22 -7.01
C ASP A 573 -2.80 -16.07 -8.28
N GLY A 574 -3.32 -15.46 -9.36
CA GLY A 574 -3.57 -16.13 -10.64
C GLY A 574 -4.95 -16.79 -10.74
N GLU A 575 -5.64 -16.98 -9.62
CA GLU A 575 -7.05 -17.34 -9.56
C GLU A 575 -7.92 -16.08 -9.42
N PHE A 576 -7.57 -15.22 -8.47
CA PHE A 576 -8.22 -13.95 -8.19
C PHE A 576 -7.26 -12.78 -8.50
N GLY A 577 -7.26 -12.35 -9.76
CA GLY A 577 -6.35 -11.32 -10.24
C GLY A 577 -5.01 -11.90 -10.75
N LYS A 578 -4.35 -11.13 -11.59
CA LYS A 578 -3.09 -11.51 -12.25
C LYS A 578 -1.92 -11.53 -11.26
N ILE A 579 -1.06 -12.54 -11.40
CA ILE A 579 0.26 -12.53 -10.77
C ILE A 579 1.19 -11.66 -11.64
N PRO A 580 1.89 -10.67 -11.09
CA PRO A 580 2.91 -9.95 -11.82
C PRO A 580 4.01 -10.90 -12.33
N ALA A 581 4.52 -10.62 -13.53
CA ALA A 581 5.63 -11.42 -14.08
C ALA A 581 6.92 -11.17 -13.28
N ASP A 582 7.76 -12.20 -13.20
CA ASP A 582 9.09 -12.09 -12.59
C ASP A 582 9.91 -10.99 -13.27
N GLY A 583 10.62 -10.19 -12.51
CA GLY A 583 11.40 -9.07 -12.98
C GLY A 583 10.60 -7.82 -13.35
N THR A 584 9.27 -7.81 -13.20
CA THR A 584 8.47 -6.59 -13.41
C THR A 584 8.87 -5.52 -12.40
N VAL A 585 9.07 -4.31 -12.90
CA VAL A 585 9.35 -3.13 -12.07
C VAL A 585 8.11 -2.24 -12.03
N PHE A 586 7.71 -1.88 -10.83
CA PHE A 586 6.55 -1.04 -10.58
C PHE A 586 6.97 0.33 -10.07
N GLN A 587 6.26 1.34 -10.54
CA GLN A 587 6.16 2.64 -9.91
C GLN A 587 4.85 2.70 -9.16
N VAL A 588 4.91 3.02 -7.89
CA VAL A 588 3.73 3.35 -7.09
C VAL A 588 3.79 4.82 -6.66
N ARG A 589 2.70 5.53 -6.89
CA ARG A 589 2.46 6.89 -6.40
C ARG A 589 1.27 6.84 -5.47
N TYR A 590 1.42 7.42 -4.30
CA TYR A 590 0.35 7.44 -3.31
C TYR A 590 0.45 8.66 -2.42
N ARG A 591 -0.65 9.06 -1.81
CA ARG A 591 -0.69 10.17 -0.87
C ARG A 591 -0.73 9.68 0.56
N THR A 592 0.05 10.33 1.41
CA THR A 592 0.02 10.12 2.85
C THR A 592 -0.34 11.41 3.55
N GLY A 593 -1.18 11.33 4.57
CA GLY A 593 -1.67 12.49 5.28
C GLY A 593 -1.56 12.34 6.80
N PRO A 594 -1.64 13.46 7.53
CA PRO A 594 -1.60 13.47 8.99
C PRO A 594 -2.94 13.05 9.63
N GLY A 595 -3.92 12.61 8.83
CA GLY A 595 -5.25 12.24 9.30
C GLY A 595 -5.98 13.43 9.94
N ARG A 596 -6.55 13.25 11.13
CA ARG A 596 -7.33 14.29 11.84
C ARG A 596 -6.53 15.53 12.24
N GLU A 597 -5.18 15.47 12.21
CA GLU A 597 -4.34 16.65 12.49
C GLU A 597 -4.45 17.70 11.39
N ALA A 598 -4.95 17.31 10.20
CA ALA A 598 -5.22 18.23 9.11
C ALA A 598 -6.52 19.05 9.29
N ASN A 599 -7.31 18.77 10.32
CA ASN A 599 -8.44 19.62 10.71
C ASN A 599 -7.89 20.86 11.41
N ILE A 600 -7.65 21.90 10.65
CA ILE A 600 -7.03 23.15 11.10
C ILE A 600 -8.00 24.32 11.04
N PRO A 601 -7.81 25.35 11.89
CA PRO A 601 -8.61 26.57 11.82
C PRO A 601 -8.45 27.33 10.51
N ALA A 602 -9.35 28.27 10.23
CA ALA A 602 -9.17 29.23 9.16
C ALA A 602 -7.88 30.02 9.34
N ASP A 603 -7.27 30.48 8.23
CA ASP A 603 -6.04 31.29 8.17
C ASP A 603 -4.79 30.60 8.75
N SER A 604 -4.79 29.27 8.83
CA SER A 604 -3.66 28.47 9.33
C SER A 604 -2.64 28.10 8.25
N VAL A 605 -3.05 28.03 7.00
CA VAL A 605 -2.14 27.77 5.86
C VAL A 605 -1.46 29.10 5.51
N THR A 606 -0.14 29.16 5.63
CA THR A 606 0.61 30.41 5.47
C THR A 606 1.79 30.33 4.51
N GLU A 607 2.20 29.13 4.12
CA GLU A 607 3.40 28.92 3.30
C GLU A 607 3.07 28.10 2.05
N LEU A 608 3.60 28.52 0.91
CA LEU A 608 3.54 27.81 -0.36
C LEU A 608 4.96 27.49 -0.83
N LYS A 609 5.18 26.24 -1.24
CA LYS A 609 6.34 25.83 -2.01
C LYS A 609 5.88 25.16 -3.29
N CYS A 610 6.40 25.60 -4.41
CA CYS A 610 6.24 24.88 -5.66
C CYS A 610 7.02 23.56 -5.65
N PRO A 611 6.58 22.55 -6.44
CA PRO A 611 7.32 21.29 -6.55
C PRO A 611 8.77 21.50 -6.95
N LEU A 612 9.59 20.53 -6.61
CA LEU A 612 11.04 20.45 -6.59
C LEU A 612 11.79 20.69 -7.93
N ASP A 613 11.15 21.16 -8.98
CA ASP A 613 11.81 21.45 -10.22
C ASP A 613 12.32 22.91 -10.21
N GLU A 614 13.63 23.09 -10.32
CA GLU A 614 14.28 24.41 -10.33
C GLU A 614 13.72 25.36 -11.41
N SER A 615 13.09 24.81 -12.46
CA SER A 615 12.41 25.57 -13.51
C SER A 615 11.13 26.28 -13.04
N GLN A 616 10.58 25.93 -11.88
CA GLN A 616 9.32 26.49 -11.33
C GLN A 616 9.56 27.41 -10.11
N SER A 617 10.79 27.76 -9.80
CA SER A 617 11.12 28.71 -8.73
C SER A 617 10.45 30.08 -8.92
N ASP A 618 10.17 30.48 -10.16
CA ASP A 618 9.50 31.73 -10.49
C ASP A 618 8.01 31.76 -10.07
N LEU A 619 7.36 30.60 -9.93
CA LEU A 619 5.95 30.52 -9.53
C LEU A 619 5.73 30.91 -8.06
N ALA A 620 6.61 30.45 -7.15
CA ALA A 620 6.56 30.90 -5.76
C ALA A 620 6.84 32.40 -5.62
N GLY A 621 7.66 32.94 -6.52
CA GLY A 621 7.93 34.38 -6.63
C GLY A 621 6.74 35.21 -7.09
N ALA A 622 5.76 34.61 -7.80
CA ALA A 622 4.57 35.28 -8.31
C ALA A 622 3.45 35.43 -7.26
N LEU A 623 3.53 34.75 -6.13
CA LEU A 623 2.53 34.81 -5.07
C LEU A 623 3.02 35.66 -3.89
N ASP A 624 2.10 36.39 -3.27
CA ASP A 624 2.30 37.18 -2.05
C ASP A 624 1.87 36.43 -0.80
N GLY A 625 0.97 35.48 -0.94
CA GLY A 625 0.47 34.69 0.18
C GLY A 625 -0.55 33.62 -0.22
N VAL A 626 -0.82 32.79 0.73
CA VAL A 626 -1.85 31.74 0.66
C VAL A 626 -2.55 31.65 1.99
N SER A 627 -3.86 31.44 1.99
CA SER A 627 -4.62 31.13 3.21
C SER A 627 -5.76 30.16 2.94
N ASN A 628 -6.19 29.42 3.97
CA ASN A 628 -7.45 28.71 3.96
C ASN A 628 -8.53 29.61 4.57
N PRO A 629 -9.48 30.11 3.78
CA PRO A 629 -10.47 31.05 4.28
C PRO A 629 -11.48 30.45 5.27
N LEU A 630 -11.67 29.15 5.23
CA LEU A 630 -12.55 28.39 6.11
C LEU A 630 -11.75 27.35 6.92
N PRO A 631 -12.27 26.94 8.09
CA PRO A 631 -11.71 25.80 8.80
C PRO A 631 -11.77 24.53 7.94
N ILE A 632 -10.79 23.69 8.10
CA ILE A 632 -10.67 22.41 7.38
C ILE A 632 -11.07 21.30 8.34
#